data_f9978507f755184a1c2b3c20b5162156
#
_entry.id   f9978507f755184a1c2b3c20b5162156
#
_cell.length_a   1.000
_cell.length_b   1.000
_cell.length_c   1.000
_cell.angle_alpha   90.00
_cell.angle_beta   90.00
_cell.angle_gamma   90.00
#
_symmetry.space_group_name_H-M   'P 1'
#
loop_
_entity.id
_entity.type
_entity.pdbx_description
1 polymer ?
#
loop_
_entity_poly.entity_id
_entity_poly.type
_entity_poly.pdbx_seq_one_letter_code
_entity_poly.pdbx_strand_id
1 'polypeptide(L)'
;MLRRGAATSALVLLFLSWAANGASAAGSQNLWPNGAPGNRANSEWRTSSYGGGLLLRRTLLKAFLNAGEVLDLGSSAIGQGSSDILVWNPGLVTGPVGTENVSAAPSFSCNAQRTGLQGQITSRAQELAGPDTIPAGGVVGGYFPCHDAAPSSGIYNIAFTGPAGFALSPDADGTVGADVGLTNANDFSAAQGTSVAAWDATVRSSLTSTVNITGRVFTNYLALFTAGNGLPVFPTLYVVTRDGYRYKVDLRGMDPNGWLVYGNQRGFLDSDGTTPLYHDAVAASAGSPGQLTNIQGGVTFDLPSFPLFFEPPADATVTALGIPLAPTAPVMSSLAFVGNLGGNTSLVNSGGTFAFTSNVAGVYEIVISRDGVNFDPTLPANRVLRGVRPAGAQTVAWDGKDNSGTFFPVGTYQVHARFHGGEYHFPMIDVENDTQGGPTIALLNPPGGTCPALVGGCTSGFYDDRAYMTLNGTVVDLGNTVGNVLCGNNPPGTTSSDTINGFSTATNQRAFGTGADGNTNTPCTGAFGDAKGLDTWTFFPSSSVLAPLNIVATAADIGLTKSVSDPTPAVGTNVTFTVTAHNSGPNATTSLQVTDPVPAGLTFVSASPSQGTYNAGTGVWDVGALGVGSSATLQLVVTVNGTTPVTNTAMRTASSPLDPNPANDSASSVVTGSTVPGLPNNGVPPLTAILGLVVLALVGLVGAEAARRRLFRLPR
;
A
#
# COMPACT_ATOMS: atom_id res chain seq x y z
N MET A 1 40.06 53.45 -5.16
CA MET A 1 38.67 53.94 -5.24
C MET A 1 37.86 52.93 -6.05
N LEU A 2 37.22 51.98 -5.42
CA LEU A 2 36.24 51.11 -6.05
C LEU A 2 35.07 50.95 -5.05
N ARG A 3 33.93 51.52 -5.42
CA ARG A 3 32.69 51.40 -4.68
C ARG A 3 32.06 50.01 -4.96
N ARG A 4 31.83 49.27 -3.90
CA ARG A 4 30.96 48.09 -3.90
C ARG A 4 29.50 48.56 -3.86
N GLY A 5 28.74 48.27 -4.92
CA GLY A 5 27.31 48.40 -4.92
C GLY A 5 26.66 47.13 -4.33
N ALA A 6 25.92 47.28 -3.25
CA ALA A 6 25.07 46.22 -2.71
C ALA A 6 23.77 46.19 -3.52
N ALA A 7 23.50 45.08 -4.20
CA ALA A 7 22.20 44.85 -4.82
C ALA A 7 21.25 44.29 -3.75
N THR A 8 20.32 45.08 -3.32
CA THR A 8 19.19 44.69 -2.49
C THR A 8 18.13 44.05 -3.41
N SER A 9 18.00 42.73 -3.35
CA SER A 9 16.89 42.00 -3.99
C SER A 9 15.62 42.28 -3.20
N ALA A 10 14.77 43.14 -3.73
CA ALA A 10 13.42 43.34 -3.24
C ALA A 10 12.56 42.12 -3.66
N LEU A 11 12.20 41.29 -2.69
CA LEU A 11 11.20 40.23 -2.83
C LEU A 11 9.83 40.91 -2.98
N VAL A 12 9.36 41.05 -4.21
CA VAL A 12 7.99 41.52 -4.49
C VAL A 12 7.05 40.34 -4.19
N LEU A 13 6.46 40.36 -2.99
CA LEU A 13 5.27 39.55 -2.70
C LEU A 13 4.12 40.16 -3.55
N LEU A 14 3.84 39.52 -4.69
CA LEU A 14 2.58 39.73 -5.40
C LEU A 14 1.46 39.12 -4.55
N PHE A 15 0.85 39.90 -3.67
CA PHE A 15 -0.51 39.64 -3.23
C PHE A 15 -1.41 39.88 -4.45
N LEU A 16 -1.75 38.79 -5.16
CA LEU A 16 -2.90 38.83 -6.03
C LEU A 16 -4.12 39.09 -5.13
N SER A 17 -4.57 40.35 -5.13
CA SER A 17 -5.88 40.68 -4.62
C SER A 17 -6.91 39.91 -5.43
N TRP A 18 -7.40 38.81 -4.88
CA TRP A 18 -8.63 38.20 -5.34
C TRP A 18 -9.70 39.25 -5.16
N ALA A 19 -10.15 39.82 -6.27
CA ALA A 19 -11.39 40.60 -6.25
C ALA A 19 -12.42 39.67 -5.61
N ALA A 20 -13.00 40.11 -4.50
CA ALA A 20 -14.12 39.47 -3.88
C ALA A 20 -15.28 39.52 -4.88
N ASN A 21 -15.33 38.56 -5.81
CA ASN A 21 -16.59 38.18 -6.41
C ASN A 21 -17.45 37.75 -5.25
N GLY A 22 -18.67 38.26 -5.13
CA GLY A 22 -19.57 37.92 -4.04
C GLY A 22 -19.52 36.41 -3.78
N ALA A 23 -19.44 36.03 -2.49
CA ALA A 23 -19.24 34.64 -2.10
C ALA A 23 -20.20 33.74 -2.89
N SER A 24 -19.65 32.85 -3.73
CA SER A 24 -20.41 32.01 -4.61
C SER A 24 -21.27 31.03 -3.78
N ALA A 25 -22.45 30.72 -4.23
CA ALA A 25 -23.23 29.62 -3.70
C ALA A 25 -22.59 28.29 -4.15
N ALA A 26 -22.64 27.26 -3.31
CA ALA A 26 -22.15 25.93 -3.71
C ALA A 26 -23.22 25.24 -4.57
N GLY A 27 -22.92 25.08 -5.85
CA GLY A 27 -23.92 24.55 -6.79
C GLY A 27 -23.33 24.10 -8.12
N SER A 28 -24.20 23.81 -9.05
CA SER A 28 -23.86 23.44 -10.43
C SER A 28 -23.02 24.50 -11.14
N GLN A 29 -23.09 25.76 -10.71
CA GLN A 29 -22.23 26.81 -11.22
C GLN A 29 -20.73 26.54 -10.99
N ASN A 30 -20.37 25.74 -9.98
CA ASN A 30 -19.01 25.32 -9.74
C ASN A 30 -18.58 24.17 -10.68
N LEU A 31 -19.55 23.36 -11.15
CA LEU A 31 -19.31 22.34 -12.16
C LEU A 31 -19.19 22.93 -13.56
N TRP A 32 -19.80 24.10 -13.79
CA TRP A 32 -19.65 24.85 -15.00
C TRP A 32 -19.43 26.33 -14.70
N PRO A 33 -18.16 26.72 -14.38
CA PRO A 33 -17.84 28.08 -13.99
C PRO A 33 -18.21 29.12 -15.06
N ASN A 34 -18.55 30.33 -14.63
CA ASN A 34 -18.90 31.40 -15.55
C ASN A 34 -17.72 31.76 -16.48
N GLY A 35 -17.95 31.69 -17.77
CA GLY A 35 -16.93 31.93 -18.79
C GLY A 35 -15.98 30.74 -19.03
N ALA A 36 -16.15 29.61 -18.36
CA ALA A 36 -15.40 28.41 -18.67
C ALA A 36 -15.75 27.90 -20.06
N PRO A 37 -14.77 27.39 -20.83
CA PRO A 37 -15.06 26.66 -22.06
C PRO A 37 -15.74 25.34 -21.76
N GLY A 38 -16.21 24.64 -22.79
CA GLY A 38 -16.75 23.29 -22.68
C GLY A 38 -18.22 23.22 -22.33
N ASN A 39 -18.61 22.08 -21.78
CA ASN A 39 -19.99 21.69 -21.60
C ASN A 39 -20.39 21.70 -20.12
N ARG A 40 -21.69 21.57 -19.89
CA ARG A 40 -22.25 21.41 -18.57
C ARG A 40 -22.24 19.94 -18.19
N ALA A 41 -21.72 19.60 -17.02
CA ALA A 41 -21.92 18.30 -16.40
C ALA A 41 -23.20 18.37 -15.53
N ASN A 42 -24.16 17.50 -15.81
CA ASN A 42 -25.37 17.35 -15.03
C ASN A 42 -25.13 16.42 -13.85
N SER A 43 -25.73 16.72 -12.70
CA SER A 43 -25.74 15.83 -11.54
C SER A 43 -26.79 14.74 -11.72
N GLU A 44 -26.49 13.49 -11.40
CA GLU A 44 -27.42 12.38 -11.55
C GLU A 44 -27.93 11.82 -10.23
N TRP A 45 -29.16 11.29 -10.29
CA TRP A 45 -29.76 10.46 -9.28
C TRP A 45 -30.37 9.22 -9.94
N ARG A 46 -29.65 8.11 -9.93
CA ARG A 46 -30.09 6.81 -10.46
C ARG A 46 -29.90 5.72 -9.41
N THR A 47 -30.49 4.58 -9.68
CA THR A 47 -30.38 3.38 -8.86
C THR A 47 -29.48 2.33 -9.49
N SER A 48 -29.04 2.52 -10.73
CA SER A 48 -27.97 1.73 -11.35
C SER A 48 -26.65 1.91 -10.61
N SER A 49 -25.76 0.95 -10.75
CA SER A 49 -24.49 0.92 -10.05
C SER A 49 -23.31 0.72 -11.01
N TYR A 50 -22.14 1.20 -10.59
CA TYR A 50 -20.86 0.99 -11.23
C TYR A 50 -19.99 0.01 -10.45
N GLY A 51 -18.91 -0.45 -11.08
CA GLY A 51 -17.90 -1.28 -10.42
C GLY A 51 -18.45 -2.57 -9.84
N GLY A 52 -19.31 -3.26 -10.58
CA GLY A 52 -19.90 -4.53 -10.13
C GLY A 52 -20.88 -4.37 -8.95
N GLY A 53 -21.49 -3.21 -8.79
CA GLY A 53 -22.44 -2.94 -7.70
C GLY A 53 -21.84 -2.17 -6.52
N LEU A 54 -20.58 -1.76 -6.60
CA LEU A 54 -19.89 -1.10 -5.50
C LEU A 54 -20.32 0.36 -5.27
N LEU A 55 -20.71 1.08 -6.33
CA LEU A 55 -21.10 2.48 -6.25
C LEU A 55 -22.44 2.71 -6.95
N LEU A 56 -23.38 3.37 -6.29
CA LEU A 56 -24.62 3.80 -6.91
C LEU A 56 -24.39 5.05 -7.75
N ARG A 57 -25.01 5.11 -8.94
CA ARG A 57 -24.92 6.26 -9.85
C ARG A 57 -25.84 7.39 -9.38
N ARG A 58 -25.50 7.98 -8.26
CA ARG A 58 -26.26 9.09 -7.66
C ARG A 58 -25.33 10.05 -6.94
N THR A 59 -25.66 11.34 -6.99
CA THR A 59 -24.98 12.36 -6.20
C THR A 59 -25.74 12.62 -4.91
N LEU A 60 -25.19 12.21 -3.77
CA LEU A 60 -25.70 12.58 -2.45
C LEU A 60 -24.84 13.72 -1.91
N LEU A 61 -25.36 14.93 -1.95
CA LEU A 61 -24.70 16.09 -1.37
C LEU A 61 -24.81 16.07 0.15
N LYS A 62 -23.89 16.75 0.80
CA LYS A 62 -23.80 16.91 2.25
C LYS A 62 -23.53 18.38 2.57
N ALA A 63 -24.13 18.88 3.62
CA ALA A 63 -23.88 20.24 4.11
C ALA A 63 -23.68 20.24 5.62
N PHE A 64 -22.62 20.90 6.11
CA PHE A 64 -22.48 21.17 7.54
C PHE A 64 -23.23 22.43 7.91
N LEU A 65 -24.17 22.34 8.83
CA LEU A 65 -24.90 23.46 9.39
C LEU A 65 -24.74 23.50 10.92
N ASN A 66 -24.66 24.70 11.45
CA ASN A 66 -24.91 24.94 12.88
C ASN A 66 -26.43 25.06 13.15
N ALA A 67 -26.84 24.77 14.36
CA ALA A 67 -28.24 24.97 14.75
C ALA A 67 -28.68 26.43 14.49
N GLY A 68 -29.82 26.59 13.82
CA GLY A 68 -30.38 27.87 13.42
C GLY A 68 -29.87 28.45 12.10
N GLU A 69 -28.81 27.90 11.49
CA GLU A 69 -28.43 28.22 10.11
C GLU A 69 -29.51 27.69 9.14
N VAL A 70 -29.57 28.27 7.96
CA VAL A 70 -30.55 27.95 6.92
C VAL A 70 -29.85 27.39 5.70
N LEU A 71 -30.42 26.34 5.15
CA LEU A 71 -30.03 25.75 3.87
C LEU A 71 -31.03 26.22 2.80
N ASP A 72 -30.57 27.09 1.93
CA ASP A 72 -31.33 27.56 0.77
C ASP A 72 -31.09 26.66 -0.43
N LEU A 73 -32.15 26.20 -1.09
CA LEU A 73 -32.13 25.13 -2.09
C LEU A 73 -32.88 25.53 -3.36
N GLY A 74 -32.30 25.20 -4.52
CA GLY A 74 -32.90 25.39 -5.82
C GLY A 74 -32.47 24.38 -6.87
N SER A 75 -33.35 24.10 -7.83
CA SER A 75 -33.04 23.18 -8.92
C SER A 75 -33.80 23.55 -10.19
N SER A 76 -33.16 23.35 -11.35
CA SER A 76 -33.82 23.50 -12.65
C SER A 76 -34.89 22.44 -12.92
N ALA A 77 -34.86 21.33 -12.21
CA ALA A 77 -35.83 20.26 -12.36
C ALA A 77 -37.13 20.51 -11.58
N ILE A 78 -37.11 21.36 -10.56
CA ILE A 78 -38.30 21.63 -9.70
C ILE A 78 -39.46 22.13 -10.56
N GLY A 79 -40.62 21.49 -10.35
CA GLY A 79 -41.84 21.74 -11.13
C GLY A 79 -41.98 20.87 -12.37
N GLN A 80 -41.04 19.99 -12.67
CA GLN A 80 -41.06 19.04 -13.77
C GLN A 80 -41.23 17.61 -13.25
N GLY A 81 -42.24 16.88 -13.77
CA GLY A 81 -42.49 15.48 -13.40
C GLY A 81 -42.56 15.22 -11.90
N SER A 82 -41.80 14.23 -11.44
CA SER A 82 -41.70 13.84 -10.02
C SER A 82 -40.43 14.38 -9.34
N SER A 83 -39.78 15.41 -9.90
CA SER A 83 -38.59 15.99 -9.31
C SER A 83 -38.82 16.61 -7.94
N ASP A 84 -37.83 16.54 -7.07
CA ASP A 84 -37.85 17.19 -5.74
C ASP A 84 -36.41 17.53 -5.27
N ILE A 85 -36.36 18.30 -4.18
CA ILE A 85 -35.14 18.48 -3.39
C ILE A 85 -35.45 17.96 -2.00
N LEU A 86 -34.73 16.93 -1.59
CA LEU A 86 -34.97 16.20 -0.36
C LEU A 86 -33.79 16.41 0.60
N VAL A 87 -34.10 16.62 1.90
CA VAL A 87 -33.05 16.76 2.93
C VAL A 87 -33.31 15.77 4.06
N TRP A 88 -32.25 15.18 4.57
CA TRP A 88 -32.25 14.33 5.75
C TRP A 88 -31.38 14.94 6.84
N ASN A 89 -31.95 15.06 8.03
CA ASN A 89 -31.25 15.54 9.22
C ASN A 89 -30.07 14.61 9.58
N PRO A 90 -29.09 15.12 10.37
CA PRO A 90 -27.95 14.31 10.81
C PRO A 90 -28.34 12.96 11.40
N GLY A 91 -27.68 11.88 10.97
CA GLY A 91 -27.87 10.51 11.44
C GLY A 91 -28.99 9.71 10.77
N LEU A 92 -29.79 10.30 9.87
CA LEU A 92 -30.88 9.59 9.17
C LEU A 92 -30.39 8.82 7.92
N VAL A 93 -29.27 9.21 7.34
CA VAL A 93 -28.61 8.46 6.26
C VAL A 93 -27.50 7.62 6.88
N THR A 94 -27.52 6.33 6.59
CA THR A 94 -26.62 5.33 7.17
C THR A 94 -25.97 4.46 6.11
N GLY A 95 -25.02 3.62 6.50
CA GLY A 95 -24.32 2.71 5.58
C GLY A 95 -23.04 3.29 5.00
N PRO A 96 -22.31 2.48 4.22
CA PRO A 96 -21.03 2.89 3.63
C PRO A 96 -21.25 3.96 2.54
N VAL A 97 -20.24 4.82 2.40
CA VAL A 97 -20.17 5.77 1.29
C VAL A 97 -20.24 5.02 -0.05
N GLY A 98 -21.04 5.53 -0.97
CA GLY A 98 -21.27 4.93 -2.29
C GLY A 98 -22.49 4.02 -2.37
N THR A 99 -22.90 3.47 -1.24
CA THR A 99 -24.09 2.61 -1.12
C THR A 99 -24.94 2.99 0.10
N GLU A 100 -24.96 4.27 0.44
CA GLU A 100 -25.70 4.76 1.60
C GLU A 100 -27.17 4.34 1.57
N ASN A 101 -27.68 3.93 2.71
CA ASN A 101 -29.10 3.67 2.91
C ASN A 101 -29.80 5.01 3.17
N VAL A 102 -30.51 5.48 2.16
CA VAL A 102 -31.26 6.73 2.18
C VAL A 102 -32.73 6.39 2.39
N SER A 103 -33.30 6.87 3.50
CA SER A 103 -34.70 6.63 3.84
C SER A 103 -35.67 7.26 2.83
N ALA A 104 -36.77 6.57 2.54
CA ALA A 104 -37.85 7.14 1.73
C ALA A 104 -38.60 8.32 2.42
N ALA A 105 -38.37 8.52 3.72
CA ALA A 105 -38.94 9.62 4.49
C ALA A 105 -37.87 10.69 4.79
N PRO A 106 -37.73 11.72 3.93
CA PRO A 106 -36.87 12.85 4.21
C PRO A 106 -37.38 13.70 5.35
N SER A 107 -36.48 14.46 6.00
CA SER A 107 -36.88 15.46 7.01
C SER A 107 -37.50 16.70 6.37
N PHE A 108 -37.15 16.97 5.12
CA PHE A 108 -37.63 18.11 4.34
C PHE A 108 -37.82 17.71 2.87
N SER A 109 -38.84 18.29 2.22
CA SER A 109 -39.11 18.22 0.78
C SER A 109 -39.47 19.62 0.28
N CYS A 110 -38.77 20.06 -0.80
CA CYS A 110 -39.08 21.33 -1.42
C CYS A 110 -40.53 21.35 -1.99
N ASN A 111 -40.98 20.25 -2.61
CA ASN A 111 -42.31 20.15 -3.14
C ASN A 111 -43.43 20.29 -2.06
N ALA A 112 -43.13 19.85 -0.83
CA ALA A 112 -44.08 20.03 0.30
C ALA A 112 -44.12 21.49 0.80
N GLN A 113 -43.06 22.27 0.61
CA GLN A 113 -42.96 23.66 1.06
C GLN A 113 -43.36 24.67 -0.02
N ARG A 114 -43.06 24.37 -1.28
CA ARG A 114 -43.05 25.34 -2.36
C ARG A 114 -44.43 25.98 -2.66
N THR A 115 -44.38 27.26 -3.03
CA THR A 115 -45.43 28.00 -3.65
C THR A 115 -44.96 28.67 -4.94
N GLY A 116 -45.70 28.52 -6.03
CA GLY A 116 -45.35 29.11 -7.32
C GLY A 116 -43.97 28.62 -7.84
N LEU A 117 -43.07 29.55 -8.09
CA LEU A 117 -41.71 29.28 -8.61
C LEU A 117 -40.65 29.05 -7.50
N GLN A 118 -41.08 28.87 -6.25
CA GLN A 118 -40.15 28.61 -5.16
C GLN A 118 -39.31 27.33 -5.42
N GLY A 119 -38.02 27.38 -5.17
CA GLY A 119 -37.07 26.31 -5.43
C GLY A 119 -36.68 26.13 -6.89
N GLN A 120 -37.22 26.92 -7.82
CA GLN A 120 -36.96 26.75 -9.25
C GLN A 120 -35.87 27.69 -9.75
N ILE A 121 -34.83 27.15 -10.37
CA ILE A 121 -33.81 27.89 -11.15
C ILE A 121 -34.23 27.84 -12.61
N THR A 122 -34.58 28.99 -13.19
CA THR A 122 -35.15 29.07 -14.56
C THR A 122 -34.20 29.63 -15.59
N SER A 123 -33.03 30.14 -15.16
CA SER A 123 -32.05 30.74 -16.05
C SER A 123 -30.63 30.65 -15.50
N ARG A 124 -29.65 30.71 -16.40
CA ARG A 124 -28.24 30.81 -16.02
C ARG A 124 -27.93 32.03 -15.12
N ALA A 125 -28.63 33.13 -15.34
CA ALA A 125 -28.46 34.32 -14.50
C ALA A 125 -28.86 34.05 -13.06
N GLN A 126 -29.97 33.32 -12.83
CA GLN A 126 -30.38 32.89 -11.50
C GLN A 126 -29.42 31.88 -10.86
N GLU A 127 -28.93 30.94 -11.64
CA GLU A 127 -27.92 29.98 -11.17
C GLU A 127 -26.66 30.70 -10.68
N LEU A 128 -26.17 31.67 -11.43
CA LEU A 128 -24.99 32.48 -11.08
C LEU A 128 -25.21 33.44 -9.93
N ALA A 129 -26.42 33.98 -9.80
CA ALA A 129 -26.76 34.90 -8.71
C ALA A 129 -26.99 34.19 -7.37
N GLY A 130 -27.40 32.87 -7.42
CA GLY A 130 -27.74 32.10 -6.24
C GLY A 130 -29.10 32.42 -5.66
N PRO A 131 -29.40 31.99 -4.41
CA PRO A 131 -30.69 32.18 -3.77
C PRO A 131 -30.95 33.65 -3.39
N ASP A 132 -32.18 34.12 -3.57
CA ASP A 132 -32.64 35.34 -3.00
C ASP A 132 -32.88 35.24 -1.48
N THR A 133 -33.20 36.31 -0.83
CA THR A 133 -33.63 36.30 0.59
C THR A 133 -35.11 35.95 0.73
N ILE A 134 -35.52 35.64 1.95
CA ILE A 134 -36.91 35.44 2.26
C ILE A 134 -37.38 36.55 3.25
N PRO A 135 -38.31 37.43 2.84
CA PRO A 135 -38.99 37.52 1.54
C PRO A 135 -38.05 37.96 0.40
N ALA A 136 -38.42 37.59 -0.84
CA ALA A 136 -37.65 37.84 -2.06
C ALA A 136 -37.32 39.32 -2.29
N GLY A 137 -36.17 39.61 -2.94
CA GLY A 137 -35.72 40.95 -3.33
C GLY A 137 -34.38 41.37 -2.75
N GLY A 138 -33.72 40.52 -1.96
CA GLY A 138 -32.42 40.78 -1.36
C GLY A 138 -31.22 40.56 -2.27
N VAL A 139 -31.35 39.67 -3.28
CA VAL A 139 -30.32 39.33 -4.26
C VAL A 139 -30.80 39.59 -5.67
N VAL A 140 -30.18 40.55 -6.35
CA VAL A 140 -30.57 40.94 -7.72
C VAL A 140 -30.33 39.76 -8.68
N GLY A 141 -31.40 39.33 -9.36
CA GLY A 141 -31.38 38.25 -10.32
C GLY A 141 -31.34 36.85 -9.69
N GLY A 142 -31.45 36.69 -8.39
CA GLY A 142 -31.49 35.44 -7.68
C GLY A 142 -32.78 34.68 -7.92
N TYR A 143 -32.77 33.38 -7.59
CA TYR A 143 -33.98 32.55 -7.57
C TYR A 143 -34.62 32.55 -6.17
N PHE A 144 -35.94 32.34 -6.06
CA PHE A 144 -36.63 32.26 -4.77
C PHE A 144 -36.45 30.82 -4.21
N PRO A 145 -35.66 30.59 -3.11
CA PRO A 145 -35.28 29.29 -2.66
C PRO A 145 -36.41 28.54 -1.90
N CYS A 146 -36.42 27.20 -1.96
CA CYS A 146 -36.85 26.40 -0.85
C CYS A 146 -35.82 26.50 0.28
N HIS A 147 -36.24 26.40 1.53
CA HIS A 147 -35.37 26.58 2.67
C HIS A 147 -35.63 25.59 3.80
N ASP A 148 -34.57 25.05 4.37
CA ASP A 148 -34.62 24.19 5.56
C ASP A 148 -33.80 24.83 6.68
N ALA A 149 -34.42 25.10 7.81
CA ALA A 149 -33.75 25.63 8.99
C ALA A 149 -33.22 24.49 9.86
N ALA A 150 -31.93 24.49 10.12
CA ALA A 150 -31.26 23.44 10.85
C ALA A 150 -31.69 23.36 12.33
N PRO A 151 -32.43 22.32 12.76
CA PRO A 151 -32.82 22.16 14.15
C PRO A 151 -31.67 21.82 15.07
N SER A 152 -30.57 21.29 14.54
CA SER A 152 -29.36 20.91 15.28
C SER A 152 -28.10 21.09 14.42
N SER A 153 -26.96 21.26 15.07
CA SER A 153 -25.68 21.26 14.35
C SER A 153 -25.31 19.85 13.86
N GLY A 154 -24.82 19.73 12.60
CA GLY A 154 -24.39 18.46 12.05
C GLY A 154 -24.33 18.44 10.53
N ILE A 155 -24.10 17.24 9.97
CA ILE A 155 -24.04 17.00 8.53
C ILE A 155 -25.43 16.58 8.03
N TYR A 156 -26.01 17.42 7.20
CA TYR A 156 -27.27 17.21 6.49
C TYR A 156 -26.97 16.55 5.15
N ASN A 157 -27.84 15.62 4.70
CA ASN A 157 -27.72 14.99 3.39
C ASN A 157 -28.81 15.54 2.47
N ILE A 158 -28.45 15.78 1.19
CA ILE A 158 -29.30 16.47 0.23
C ILE A 158 -29.33 15.65 -1.07
N ALA A 159 -30.53 15.37 -1.59
CA ALA A 159 -30.71 14.79 -2.90
C ALA A 159 -31.46 15.75 -3.81
N PHE A 160 -30.91 15.99 -4.98
CA PHE A 160 -31.56 16.65 -6.10
C PHE A 160 -32.04 15.58 -7.07
N THR A 161 -33.34 15.44 -7.26
CA THR A 161 -33.90 14.46 -8.18
C THR A 161 -34.41 15.11 -9.44
N GLY A 162 -34.15 14.50 -10.59
CA GLY A 162 -34.71 14.91 -11.86
C GLY A 162 -36.19 14.55 -12.03
N PRO A 163 -36.82 14.82 -13.18
CA PRO A 163 -38.22 14.56 -13.46
C PRO A 163 -38.69 13.09 -13.25
N ALA A 164 -37.74 12.12 -13.37
CA ALA A 164 -38.03 10.71 -13.08
C ALA A 164 -38.30 10.44 -11.59
N GLY A 165 -37.92 11.36 -10.69
CA GLY A 165 -38.18 11.32 -9.26
C GLY A 165 -37.15 10.58 -8.45
N PHE A 166 -37.49 10.34 -7.17
CA PHE A 166 -36.66 9.64 -6.20
C PHE A 166 -36.88 8.13 -6.28
N ALA A 167 -36.00 7.42 -6.96
CA ALA A 167 -36.05 5.98 -7.05
C ALA A 167 -35.17 5.34 -5.96
N LEU A 168 -35.74 4.38 -5.22
CA LEU A 168 -35.02 3.57 -4.22
C LEU A 168 -34.68 2.18 -4.71
N SER A 169 -35.28 1.73 -5.81
CA SER A 169 -35.03 0.43 -6.43
C SER A 169 -34.13 0.58 -7.64
N PRO A 170 -33.27 -0.40 -7.97
CA PRO A 170 -32.52 -0.39 -9.21
C PRO A 170 -33.43 -0.20 -10.42
N ASP A 171 -33.02 0.64 -11.38
CA ASP A 171 -33.67 0.71 -12.67
C ASP A 171 -33.63 -0.70 -13.28
N ALA A 172 -34.82 -1.26 -13.53
CA ALA A 172 -34.97 -2.68 -13.86
C ALA A 172 -34.30 -3.06 -15.20
N ASP A 173 -33.90 -2.08 -16.01
CA ASP A 173 -33.41 -2.27 -17.37
C ASP A 173 -32.10 -1.58 -17.69
N GLY A 174 -31.53 -0.79 -16.79
CA GLY A 174 -30.36 0.02 -17.12
C GLY A 174 -30.58 0.98 -18.30
N THR A 175 -31.80 1.10 -18.79
CA THR A 175 -32.15 2.08 -19.81
C THR A 175 -32.17 3.44 -19.16
N VAL A 176 -31.15 4.17 -19.49
CA VAL A 176 -31.07 5.62 -19.35
C VAL A 176 -32.26 6.19 -20.11
N GLY A 177 -33.30 6.63 -19.41
CA GLY A 177 -34.32 7.48 -20.02
C GLY A 177 -33.55 8.60 -20.72
N ALA A 178 -33.98 9.04 -21.89
CA ALA A 178 -33.27 10.01 -22.72
C ALA A 178 -32.91 11.25 -21.87
N ASP A 179 -31.74 11.23 -21.25
CA ASP A 179 -31.18 12.37 -20.58
C ASP A 179 -30.81 13.37 -21.65
N VAL A 180 -31.42 14.51 -21.62
CA VAL A 180 -31.21 15.52 -22.64
C VAL A 180 -29.89 16.22 -22.32
N GLY A 181 -28.94 16.08 -23.21
CA GLY A 181 -27.75 16.89 -23.21
C GLY A 181 -28.11 18.37 -23.33
N LEU A 182 -27.91 19.10 -22.26
CA LEU A 182 -28.02 20.55 -22.32
C LEU A 182 -26.77 21.11 -23.01
N THR A 183 -26.80 21.08 -24.33
CA THR A 183 -25.77 21.72 -25.15
C THR A 183 -25.85 23.24 -25.08
N ASN A 184 -26.96 23.79 -24.61
CA ASN A 184 -27.16 25.22 -24.39
C ASN A 184 -27.18 25.54 -22.89
N ALA A 185 -26.22 26.28 -22.43
CA ALA A 185 -26.06 26.74 -21.07
C ALA A 185 -27.28 27.44 -20.44
N ASN A 186 -28.18 27.98 -21.27
CA ASN A 186 -29.33 28.76 -20.84
C ASN A 186 -30.66 28.01 -20.98
N ASP A 187 -30.64 26.81 -21.52
CA ASP A 187 -31.87 26.03 -21.73
C ASP A 187 -32.08 25.00 -20.62
N PHE A 188 -32.87 25.37 -19.63
CA PHE A 188 -33.34 24.48 -18.57
C PHE A 188 -34.73 23.91 -18.86
N SER A 189 -35.28 24.16 -20.05
CA SER A 189 -36.62 23.71 -20.43
C SER A 189 -36.67 22.28 -20.94
N ALA A 190 -35.52 21.74 -21.33
CA ALA A 190 -35.42 20.37 -21.81
C ALA A 190 -35.68 19.37 -20.70
N ALA A 191 -36.28 18.24 -21.03
CA ALA A 191 -36.51 17.15 -20.08
C ALA A 191 -35.17 16.64 -19.53
N GLN A 192 -35.01 16.60 -18.23
CA GLN A 192 -33.76 16.28 -17.56
C GLN A 192 -33.70 14.80 -17.12
N GLY A 193 -34.79 14.02 -17.27
CA GLY A 193 -34.82 12.59 -16.93
C GLY A 193 -34.43 12.32 -15.49
N THR A 194 -33.35 11.60 -15.29
CA THR A 194 -32.75 11.31 -13.98
C THR A 194 -31.66 12.31 -13.58
N SER A 195 -31.29 13.22 -14.48
CA SER A 195 -30.26 14.23 -14.25
C SER A 195 -30.85 15.60 -13.88
N VAL A 196 -30.02 16.45 -13.28
CA VAL A 196 -30.35 17.81 -12.90
C VAL A 196 -29.28 18.74 -13.45
N ALA A 197 -29.68 19.69 -14.30
CA ALA A 197 -28.76 20.59 -15.00
C ALA A 197 -28.22 21.71 -14.09
N ALA A 198 -29.13 22.40 -13.41
CA ALA A 198 -28.75 23.45 -12.44
C ALA A 198 -29.31 23.12 -11.07
N TRP A 199 -28.47 23.24 -10.06
CA TRP A 199 -28.82 23.04 -8.66
C TRP A 199 -27.98 23.96 -7.78
N ASP A 200 -28.49 24.25 -6.61
CA ASP A 200 -27.87 25.10 -5.61
C ASP A 200 -28.20 24.61 -4.20
N ALA A 201 -27.18 24.56 -3.35
CA ALA A 201 -27.29 24.28 -1.93
C ALA A 201 -26.43 25.30 -1.19
N THR A 202 -27.06 26.36 -0.68
CA THR A 202 -26.37 27.48 -0.05
C THR A 202 -26.70 27.55 1.44
N VAL A 203 -25.65 27.66 2.27
CA VAL A 203 -25.80 27.85 3.72
C VAL A 203 -25.74 29.33 4.05
N ARG A 204 -26.70 29.80 4.86
CA ARG A 204 -26.80 31.17 5.39
C ARG A 204 -27.10 31.20 6.88
N SER A 205 -26.78 32.30 7.54
CA SER A 205 -27.05 32.49 8.97
C SER A 205 -28.54 32.73 9.28
N SER A 206 -29.32 33.15 8.30
CA SER A 206 -30.79 33.36 8.42
C SER A 206 -31.43 33.52 7.05
N LEU A 207 -32.75 33.44 7.00
CA LEU A 207 -33.58 33.65 5.79
C LEU A 207 -33.37 35.02 5.13
N THR A 208 -33.04 36.07 5.91
CA THR A 208 -32.83 37.42 5.40
C THR A 208 -31.39 37.75 5.08
N SER A 209 -30.46 36.82 5.32
CA SER A 209 -29.03 37.02 5.03
C SER A 209 -28.80 36.97 3.52
N THR A 210 -28.03 37.92 3.00
CA THR A 210 -27.50 37.90 1.62
C THR A 210 -26.07 37.34 1.56
N VAL A 211 -25.51 36.95 2.72
CA VAL A 211 -24.13 36.47 2.82
C VAL A 211 -24.14 34.96 2.86
N ASN A 212 -23.56 34.33 1.85
CA ASN A 212 -23.37 32.88 1.77
C ASN A 212 -22.20 32.46 2.68
N ILE A 213 -22.39 31.37 3.41
CA ILE A 213 -21.35 30.71 4.22
C ILE A 213 -20.70 29.64 3.37
N THR A 214 -19.55 29.94 2.80
CA THR A 214 -18.84 29.10 1.83
C THR A 214 -18.12 27.90 2.46
N GLY A 215 -17.77 26.89 1.66
CA GLY A 215 -17.03 25.70 2.09
C GLY A 215 -17.80 24.77 3.02
N ARG A 216 -19.15 24.86 3.00
CA ARG A 216 -20.05 24.04 3.83
C ARG A 216 -20.57 22.81 3.11
N VAL A 217 -20.69 22.86 1.77
CA VAL A 217 -21.31 21.86 0.94
C VAL A 217 -20.24 20.99 0.27
N PHE A 218 -20.44 19.69 0.34
CA PHE A 218 -19.54 18.68 -0.20
C PHE A 218 -20.29 17.41 -0.57
N THR A 219 -19.60 16.51 -1.23
CA THR A 219 -20.03 15.11 -1.42
C THR A 219 -18.85 14.18 -1.23
N ASN A 220 -19.05 12.87 -1.16
CA ASN A 220 -17.96 11.91 -1.21
C ASN A 220 -17.75 11.38 -2.64
N TYR A 221 -18.75 11.50 -3.52
CA TYR A 221 -18.64 11.19 -4.93
C TYR A 221 -19.73 11.94 -5.72
N LEU A 222 -19.38 12.23 -6.98
CA LEU A 222 -20.25 12.90 -7.93
C LEU A 222 -20.56 11.94 -9.07
N ALA A 223 -21.84 11.67 -9.31
CA ALA A 223 -22.31 11.05 -10.54
C ALA A 223 -22.60 12.17 -11.54
N LEU A 224 -21.82 12.23 -12.62
CA LEU A 224 -21.91 13.26 -13.65
C LEU A 224 -22.36 12.67 -14.98
N PHE A 225 -23.08 13.48 -15.76
CA PHE A 225 -23.60 13.13 -17.07
C PHE A 225 -23.56 14.32 -18.02
N THR A 226 -23.02 14.11 -19.21
CA THR A 226 -22.90 15.14 -20.26
C THR A 226 -23.79 14.86 -21.48
N ALA A 227 -24.48 13.72 -21.52
CA ALA A 227 -25.37 13.24 -22.57
C ALA A 227 -24.71 12.76 -23.85
N GLY A 228 -23.40 12.57 -23.86
CA GLY A 228 -22.65 12.03 -24.98
C GLY A 228 -21.17 12.23 -24.81
N ASN A 229 -20.40 11.54 -25.63
CA ASN A 229 -18.95 11.58 -25.63
C ASN A 229 -18.44 12.83 -26.37
N GLY A 230 -17.22 13.28 -26.05
CA GLY A 230 -16.63 14.46 -26.64
C GLY A 230 -17.14 15.78 -26.04
N LEU A 231 -17.69 15.75 -24.83
CA LEU A 231 -18.28 16.90 -24.13
C LEU A 231 -17.43 17.31 -22.93
N PRO A 232 -16.26 17.95 -23.13
CA PRO A 232 -15.30 18.25 -22.06
C PRO A 232 -15.86 19.24 -21.04
N VAL A 233 -15.53 19.02 -19.76
CA VAL A 233 -15.90 19.88 -18.63
C VAL A 233 -14.68 20.44 -17.91
N PHE A 234 -14.85 21.60 -17.26
CA PHE A 234 -13.75 22.35 -16.64
C PHE A 234 -14.01 22.73 -15.17
N PRO A 235 -14.61 21.90 -14.35
CA PRO A 235 -14.80 22.24 -12.94
C PRO A 235 -13.49 22.19 -12.17
N THR A 236 -13.49 22.92 -11.06
CA THR A 236 -12.49 22.83 -10.01
C THR A 236 -13.15 22.24 -8.77
N LEU A 237 -12.54 21.19 -8.21
CA LEU A 237 -12.96 20.54 -6.98
C LEU A 237 -11.87 20.66 -5.91
N TYR A 238 -12.28 20.56 -4.65
CA TYR A 238 -11.35 20.57 -3.52
C TYR A 238 -11.55 19.27 -2.73
N VAL A 239 -10.46 18.59 -2.43
CA VAL A 239 -10.47 17.32 -1.70
C VAL A 239 -9.73 17.49 -0.40
N VAL A 240 -10.24 16.89 0.67
CA VAL A 240 -9.58 16.83 1.97
C VAL A 240 -9.35 15.39 2.37
N THR A 241 -8.08 14.99 2.58
CA THR A 241 -7.77 13.65 3.05
C THR A 241 -8.04 13.51 4.55
N ARG A 242 -8.12 12.27 5.05
CA ARG A 242 -8.41 12.00 6.46
C ARG A 242 -7.36 12.53 7.43
N ASP A 243 -6.13 12.73 6.97
CA ASP A 243 -5.00 13.29 7.72
C ASP A 243 -4.79 14.79 7.48
N GLY A 244 -5.77 15.46 6.81
CA GLY A 244 -5.88 16.92 6.73
C GLY A 244 -5.15 17.59 5.58
N TYR A 245 -4.62 16.83 4.61
CA TYR A 245 -4.10 17.42 3.38
C TYR A 245 -5.26 17.90 2.50
N ARG A 246 -5.08 19.08 1.88
CA ARG A 246 -6.07 19.71 1.02
C ARG A 246 -5.54 19.80 -0.39
N TYR A 247 -6.27 19.23 -1.34
CA TYR A 247 -5.94 19.25 -2.76
C TYR A 247 -6.97 20.07 -3.54
N LYS A 248 -6.49 20.82 -4.53
CA LYS A 248 -7.28 21.41 -5.58
C LYS A 248 -7.14 20.53 -6.81
N VAL A 249 -8.26 20.15 -7.43
CA VAL A 249 -8.32 19.30 -8.62
C VAL A 249 -9.05 20.05 -9.73
N ASP A 250 -8.31 20.42 -10.78
CA ASP A 250 -8.87 21.04 -11.98
C ASP A 250 -9.05 19.96 -13.06
N LEU A 251 -10.27 19.69 -13.53
CA LEU A 251 -10.55 18.60 -14.46
C LEU A 251 -10.09 18.89 -15.90
N ARG A 252 -9.96 20.15 -16.29
CA ARG A 252 -9.28 20.62 -17.51
C ARG A 252 -9.75 19.99 -18.83
N GLY A 253 -11.04 19.80 -18.99
CA GLY A 253 -11.61 19.32 -20.25
C GLY A 253 -11.73 17.80 -20.34
N MET A 254 -11.73 17.12 -19.19
CA MET A 254 -12.11 15.71 -19.15
C MET A 254 -13.57 15.55 -19.51
N ASP A 255 -13.90 14.47 -20.20
CA ASP A 255 -15.28 14.09 -20.51
C ASP A 255 -15.79 13.07 -19.49
N PRO A 256 -16.65 13.49 -18.56
CA PRO A 256 -17.14 12.62 -17.49
C PRO A 256 -18.44 11.90 -17.89
N ASN A 257 -18.67 11.60 -19.16
CA ASN A 257 -19.94 10.99 -19.57
C ASN A 257 -20.18 9.65 -18.88
N GLY A 258 -21.01 9.69 -17.84
CA GLY A 258 -21.29 8.51 -17.03
C GLY A 258 -20.31 8.23 -15.89
N TRP A 259 -19.32 9.05 -15.70
CA TRP A 259 -18.25 8.84 -14.72
C TRP A 259 -18.67 9.23 -13.30
N LEU A 260 -18.18 8.45 -12.32
CA LEU A 260 -18.23 8.78 -10.89
C LEU A 260 -16.92 9.45 -10.46
N VAL A 261 -16.98 10.75 -10.18
CA VAL A 261 -15.83 11.51 -9.67
C VAL A 261 -15.72 11.32 -8.17
N TYR A 262 -14.62 10.75 -7.71
CA TYR A 262 -14.35 10.55 -6.29
C TYR A 262 -12.84 10.50 -5.99
N GLY A 263 -12.49 10.48 -4.71
CA GLY A 263 -11.13 10.27 -4.24
C GLY A 263 -11.06 9.27 -3.10
N ASN A 264 -9.99 8.49 -3.07
CA ASN A 264 -9.72 7.54 -2.00
C ASN A 264 -8.22 7.49 -1.65
N GLN A 265 -7.86 6.63 -0.70
CA GLN A 265 -6.47 6.49 -0.23
C GLN A 265 -5.69 5.39 -0.95
N ARG A 266 -6.33 4.45 -1.65
CA ARG A 266 -5.69 3.23 -2.15
C ARG A 266 -5.84 3.02 -3.65
N GLY A 267 -6.58 3.87 -4.35
CA GLY A 267 -6.85 3.75 -5.78
C GLY A 267 -7.64 2.48 -6.10
N PHE A 268 -7.13 1.70 -7.02
CA PHE A 268 -7.57 0.35 -7.26
C PHE A 268 -6.87 -0.63 -6.32
N LEU A 269 -7.49 -1.77 -6.08
CA LEU A 269 -7.00 -2.82 -5.19
C LEU A 269 -6.61 -4.04 -6.00
N ASP A 270 -5.49 -4.67 -5.61
CA ASP A 270 -5.06 -5.95 -6.17
C ASP A 270 -6.05 -7.07 -5.85
N SER A 271 -5.82 -8.24 -6.39
CA SER A 271 -6.67 -9.44 -6.31
C SER A 271 -7.01 -9.92 -4.90
N ASP A 272 -6.31 -9.43 -3.88
CA ASP A 272 -6.64 -9.69 -2.47
C ASP A 272 -7.72 -8.71 -1.91
N GLY A 273 -8.14 -7.72 -2.69
CA GLY A 273 -9.12 -6.70 -2.31
C GLY A 273 -8.65 -5.75 -1.21
N THR A 274 -7.36 -5.74 -0.88
CA THR A 274 -6.80 -4.93 0.22
C THR A 274 -5.52 -4.18 -0.13
N THR A 275 -4.65 -4.75 -0.93
CA THR A 275 -3.37 -4.15 -1.32
C THR A 275 -3.58 -3.10 -2.41
N PRO A 276 -3.10 -1.86 -2.23
CA PRO A 276 -3.14 -0.84 -3.27
C PRO A 276 -2.38 -1.27 -4.51
N LEU A 277 -3.00 -1.11 -5.68
CA LEU A 277 -2.45 -1.61 -6.95
C LEU A 277 -1.38 -0.69 -7.54
N TYR A 278 -1.60 0.63 -7.53
CA TYR A 278 -0.74 1.64 -8.17
C TYR A 278 -0.52 1.41 -9.67
N HIS A 279 -1.55 0.94 -10.35
CA HIS A 279 -1.61 0.74 -11.79
C HIS A 279 -3.02 1.04 -12.31
N ASP A 280 -3.13 1.27 -13.60
CA ASP A 280 -4.42 1.29 -14.28
C ASP A 280 -5.05 -0.10 -14.26
N ALA A 281 -6.36 -0.15 -14.19
CA ALA A 281 -7.13 -1.38 -14.32
C ALA A 281 -7.58 -1.58 -15.78
N VAL A 282 -7.77 -2.84 -16.18
CA VAL A 282 -8.18 -3.20 -17.55
C VAL A 282 -9.37 -4.13 -17.51
N ALA A 283 -10.38 -3.88 -18.34
CA ALA A 283 -11.51 -4.77 -18.51
C ALA A 283 -11.09 -6.11 -19.13
N ALA A 284 -11.61 -7.22 -18.61
CA ALA A 284 -11.35 -8.56 -19.14
C ALA A 284 -12.09 -8.82 -20.48
N SER A 285 -13.16 -8.07 -20.73
CA SER A 285 -13.90 -8.12 -21.98
C SER A 285 -14.58 -6.77 -22.23
N ALA A 286 -14.63 -6.36 -23.48
CA ALA A 286 -15.29 -5.14 -23.95
C ALA A 286 -16.84 -5.21 -23.89
N GLY A 287 -17.42 -5.97 -22.98
CA GLY A 287 -18.84 -6.31 -23.00
C GLY A 287 -19.82 -5.24 -22.54
N SER A 288 -19.35 -4.21 -21.83
CA SER A 288 -20.19 -3.08 -21.42
C SER A 288 -19.28 -1.88 -21.22
N PRO A 289 -19.18 -1.02 -22.23
CA PRO A 289 -18.49 0.25 -22.10
C PRO A 289 -18.97 1.01 -20.87
N GLY A 290 -18.05 1.67 -20.19
CA GLY A 290 -18.40 2.58 -19.13
C GLY A 290 -18.66 1.97 -17.75
N GLN A 291 -18.58 0.68 -17.58
CA GLN A 291 -18.94 0.09 -16.27
C GLN A 291 -17.80 -0.65 -15.57
N LEU A 292 -16.73 -1.02 -16.26
CA LEU A 292 -15.64 -1.85 -15.71
C LEU A 292 -16.16 -2.98 -14.79
N THR A 293 -17.20 -3.68 -15.25
CA THR A 293 -17.88 -4.71 -14.45
C THR A 293 -17.09 -6.01 -14.36
N ASN A 294 -16.15 -6.22 -15.26
CA ASN A 294 -15.31 -7.41 -15.33
C ASN A 294 -13.86 -7.00 -15.56
N ILE A 295 -13.10 -6.90 -14.49
CA ILE A 295 -11.71 -6.42 -14.52
C ILE A 295 -10.75 -7.61 -14.55
N GLN A 296 -9.68 -7.52 -15.34
CA GLN A 296 -8.63 -8.54 -15.38
C GLN A 296 -7.96 -8.71 -14.01
N GLY A 297 -7.43 -9.90 -13.77
CA GLY A 297 -6.57 -10.19 -12.62
C GLY A 297 -7.26 -10.20 -11.27
N GLY A 298 -8.57 -10.03 -11.20
CA GLY A 298 -9.30 -9.91 -9.94
C GLY A 298 -9.13 -8.56 -9.23
N VAL A 299 -8.66 -7.54 -9.95
CA VAL A 299 -8.56 -6.15 -9.47
C VAL A 299 -9.95 -5.61 -9.12
N THR A 300 -10.03 -4.84 -8.06
CA THR A 300 -11.27 -4.22 -7.57
C THR A 300 -11.07 -2.73 -7.28
N PHE A 301 -12.15 -2.03 -6.91
CA PHE A 301 -12.09 -0.61 -6.54
C PHE A 301 -12.10 -0.45 -5.02
N ASP A 302 -11.32 0.51 -4.52
CA ASP A 302 -11.55 1.03 -3.17
C ASP A 302 -12.67 2.09 -3.21
N LEU A 303 -13.48 2.12 -2.17
CA LEU A 303 -14.63 3.02 -2.08
C LEU A 303 -14.21 4.49 -1.91
N PRO A 304 -15.08 5.46 -2.25
CA PRO A 304 -14.86 6.86 -1.95
C PRO A 304 -14.58 7.06 -0.46
N SER A 305 -13.53 7.78 -0.13
CA SER A 305 -13.14 7.98 1.26
C SER A 305 -12.89 9.43 1.65
N PHE A 306 -12.80 10.33 0.66
CA PHE A 306 -12.52 11.74 0.90
C PHE A 306 -13.72 12.63 0.51
N PRO A 307 -14.01 13.69 1.30
CA PRO A 307 -14.98 14.69 0.90
C PRO A 307 -14.45 15.55 -0.25
N LEU A 308 -15.31 15.75 -1.26
CA LEU A 308 -15.11 16.64 -2.39
C LEU A 308 -15.97 17.90 -2.19
N PHE A 309 -15.34 19.05 -2.15
CA PHE A 309 -15.99 20.34 -2.03
C PHE A 309 -16.01 21.04 -3.38
N PHE A 310 -17.03 21.86 -3.60
CA PHE A 310 -17.19 22.69 -4.80
C PHE A 310 -16.47 24.03 -4.70
N GLU A 311 -16.03 24.38 -3.52
CA GLU A 311 -15.31 25.59 -3.11
C GLU A 311 -14.28 25.23 -2.02
N PRO A 312 -13.33 26.13 -1.73
CA PRO A 312 -12.38 25.87 -0.64
C PRO A 312 -13.11 25.50 0.66
N PRO A 313 -12.78 24.36 1.28
CA PRO A 313 -13.49 23.84 2.45
C PRO A 313 -13.33 24.78 3.65
N ALA A 314 -14.43 25.09 4.34
CA ALA A 314 -14.40 25.83 5.59
C ALA A 314 -13.80 24.99 6.73
N ASP A 315 -12.99 25.59 7.58
CA ASP A 315 -12.37 24.92 8.72
C ASP A 315 -13.41 24.32 9.69
N ALA A 316 -14.56 24.99 9.84
CA ALA A 316 -15.68 24.46 10.64
C ALA A 316 -16.23 23.15 10.09
N THR A 317 -16.34 23.03 8.75
CA THR A 317 -16.78 21.78 8.09
C THR A 317 -15.76 20.67 8.24
N VAL A 318 -14.47 20.99 8.00
CA VAL A 318 -13.36 20.04 8.15
C VAL A 318 -13.30 19.51 9.59
N THR A 319 -13.47 20.40 10.59
CA THR A 319 -13.53 20.03 12.02
C THR A 319 -14.74 19.16 12.32
N ALA A 320 -15.92 19.48 11.78
CA ALA A 320 -17.13 18.67 11.96
C ALA A 320 -17.00 17.26 11.37
N LEU A 321 -16.17 17.09 10.34
CA LEU A 321 -15.81 15.78 9.76
C LEU A 321 -14.77 15.02 10.59
N GLY A 322 -14.25 15.59 11.68
CA GLY A 322 -13.19 14.98 12.49
C GLY A 322 -11.83 14.95 11.80
N ILE A 323 -11.62 15.80 10.79
CA ILE A 323 -10.39 15.87 10.01
C ILE A 323 -9.49 16.98 10.59
N PRO A 324 -8.16 16.74 10.75
CA PRO A 324 -7.21 17.75 11.19
C PRO A 324 -7.18 18.95 10.23
N LEU A 325 -7.11 20.16 10.77
CA LEU A 325 -7.03 21.40 9.95
C LEU A 325 -5.66 21.59 9.29
N ALA A 326 -4.62 21.06 9.91
CA ALA A 326 -3.27 21.08 9.39
C ALA A 326 -2.70 19.66 9.37
N PRO A 327 -2.10 19.22 8.25
CA PRO A 327 -1.48 17.92 8.14
C PRO A 327 -0.15 17.89 8.90
N THR A 328 0.21 16.71 9.39
CA THR A 328 1.52 16.44 9.97
C THR A 328 2.41 15.79 8.93
N ALA A 329 3.64 16.31 8.76
CA ALA A 329 4.62 15.69 7.87
C ALA A 329 4.93 14.25 8.32
N PRO A 330 4.86 13.26 7.42
CA PRO A 330 5.19 11.88 7.76
C PRO A 330 6.68 11.73 8.04
N VAL A 331 6.99 10.88 9.00
CA VAL A 331 8.36 10.47 9.33
C VAL A 331 8.39 8.97 9.48
N MET A 332 9.28 8.32 8.74
CA MET A 332 9.63 6.92 8.96
C MET A 332 10.98 6.84 9.65
N SER A 333 11.09 6.02 10.67
CA SER A 333 12.31 5.81 11.44
C SER A 333 12.50 4.35 11.80
N SER A 334 13.72 4.01 12.25
CA SER A 334 14.06 2.67 12.76
C SER A 334 13.82 1.53 11.77
N LEU A 335 13.96 1.79 10.46
CA LEU A 335 13.83 0.73 9.46
C LEU A 335 14.89 -0.33 9.69
N ALA A 336 14.45 -1.57 9.88
CA ALA A 336 15.31 -2.73 10.01
C ALA A 336 14.68 -3.94 9.32
N PHE A 337 15.49 -4.74 8.67
CA PHE A 337 15.10 -6.07 8.25
C PHE A 337 15.47 -7.08 9.35
N VAL A 338 14.57 -8.00 9.64
CA VAL A 338 14.79 -9.12 10.56
C VAL A 338 14.62 -10.41 9.78
N GLY A 339 15.73 -11.04 9.48
CA GLY A 339 15.78 -12.30 8.75
C GLY A 339 15.57 -13.51 9.65
N ASN A 340 15.38 -14.68 9.06
CA ASN A 340 15.15 -15.94 9.77
C ASN A 340 16.41 -16.50 10.49
N LEU A 341 17.60 -15.96 10.18
CA LEU A 341 18.84 -16.24 10.91
C LEU A 341 19.15 -15.19 11.99
N GLY A 342 18.26 -14.23 12.19
CA GLY A 342 18.48 -13.10 13.08
C GLY A 342 19.21 -11.94 12.40
N GLY A 343 19.13 -10.74 13.01
CA GLY A 343 19.66 -9.53 12.40
C GLY A 343 19.10 -9.29 11.00
N ASN A 344 19.92 -8.78 10.10
CA ASN A 344 19.54 -8.46 8.72
C ASN A 344 19.77 -9.62 7.72
N THR A 345 19.82 -10.87 8.18
CA THR A 345 20.23 -12.02 7.37
C THR A 345 19.14 -13.09 7.29
N SER A 346 18.84 -13.52 6.07
CA SER A 346 17.96 -14.65 5.77
C SER A 346 18.63 -15.68 4.89
N LEU A 347 18.12 -16.91 4.98
CA LEU A 347 18.50 -17.98 4.05
C LEU A 347 17.88 -17.74 2.67
N VAL A 348 18.57 -18.20 1.64
CA VAL A 348 18.03 -18.24 0.28
C VAL A 348 16.69 -19.02 0.26
N ASN A 349 15.77 -18.60 -0.59
CA ASN A 349 14.39 -19.10 -0.68
C ASN A 349 13.55 -18.87 0.59
N SER A 350 13.95 -17.91 1.41
CA SER A 350 13.17 -17.48 2.55
C SER A 350 13.15 -15.95 2.63
N GLY A 351 12.11 -15.42 3.25
CA GLY A 351 11.94 -13.99 3.47
C GLY A 351 12.35 -13.58 4.88
N GLY A 352 11.61 -12.61 5.40
CA GLY A 352 11.79 -12.05 6.74
C GLY A 352 10.74 -11.00 7.02
N THR A 353 11.04 -10.11 7.97
CA THR A 353 10.13 -9.05 8.40
C THR A 353 10.84 -7.71 8.41
N PHE A 354 10.25 -6.69 7.82
CA PHE A 354 10.66 -5.31 7.99
C PHE A 354 9.96 -4.73 9.22
N ALA A 355 10.71 -4.08 10.08
CA ALA A 355 10.22 -3.32 11.22
C ALA A 355 10.54 -1.83 11.01
N PHE A 356 9.60 -0.95 11.30
CA PHE A 356 9.77 0.50 11.26
C PHE A 356 8.81 1.20 12.21
N THR A 357 8.99 2.51 12.39
CA THR A 357 8.08 3.35 13.17
C THR A 357 7.66 4.55 12.32
N SER A 358 6.35 4.85 12.28
CA SER A 358 5.83 6.07 11.68
C SER A 358 5.16 6.96 12.73
N ASN A 359 5.26 8.28 12.54
CA ASN A 359 4.63 9.27 13.44
C ASN A 359 3.14 9.50 13.13
N VAL A 360 2.68 9.15 11.94
CA VAL A 360 1.30 9.33 11.45
C VAL A 360 0.76 8.02 10.85
N ALA A 361 -0.55 7.93 10.72
CA ALA A 361 -1.18 6.92 9.87
C ALA A 361 -0.97 7.30 8.39
N GLY A 362 -0.79 6.31 7.52
CA GLY A 362 -0.59 6.54 6.08
C GLY A 362 -0.15 5.27 5.36
N VAL A 363 0.45 5.44 4.18
CA VAL A 363 0.93 4.34 3.34
C VAL A 363 2.43 4.18 3.49
N TYR A 364 2.91 2.96 3.73
CA TYR A 364 4.34 2.66 3.61
C TYR A 364 4.66 2.17 2.20
N GLU A 365 5.86 2.52 1.73
CA GLU A 365 6.48 1.95 0.54
C GLU A 365 7.88 1.45 0.91
N ILE A 366 8.13 0.16 0.71
CA ILE A 366 9.43 -0.48 0.91
C ILE A 366 9.84 -1.10 -0.41
N VAL A 367 10.99 -0.71 -0.96
CA VAL A 367 11.55 -1.26 -2.20
C VAL A 367 12.85 -1.95 -1.90
N ILE A 368 12.92 -3.24 -2.20
CA ILE A 368 14.15 -4.03 -2.15
C ILE A 368 14.77 -4.01 -3.54
N SER A 369 15.93 -3.39 -3.66
CA SER A 369 16.62 -3.27 -4.94
C SER A 369 17.50 -4.48 -5.24
N ARG A 370 17.34 -5.04 -6.44
CA ARG A 370 18.16 -6.18 -6.90
C ARG A 370 19.63 -5.80 -7.11
N ASP A 371 19.90 -4.59 -7.56
CA ASP A 371 21.26 -4.09 -7.84
C ASP A 371 21.80 -3.18 -6.74
N GLY A 372 21.00 -2.84 -5.73
CA GLY A 372 21.35 -2.00 -4.60
C GLY A 372 21.36 -0.49 -4.89
N VAL A 373 21.00 -0.06 -6.10
CA VAL A 373 21.04 1.36 -6.52
C VAL A 373 19.76 1.81 -7.22
N ASN A 374 19.08 0.94 -7.95
CA ASN A 374 17.84 1.25 -8.62
C ASN A 374 16.64 0.82 -7.75
N PHE A 375 15.92 1.79 -7.21
CA PHE A 375 14.75 1.57 -6.34
C PHE A 375 13.43 1.79 -7.07
N ASP A 376 13.37 1.55 -8.38
CA ASP A 376 12.11 1.58 -9.13
C ASP A 376 11.19 0.47 -8.63
N PRO A 377 10.01 0.80 -8.04
CA PRO A 377 9.08 -0.16 -7.48
C PRO A 377 8.43 -1.07 -8.53
N THR A 378 8.50 -0.71 -9.81
CA THR A 378 7.84 -1.43 -10.91
C THR A 378 8.76 -2.42 -11.62
N LEU A 379 10.08 -2.40 -11.35
CA LEU A 379 10.98 -3.36 -11.97
C LEU A 379 10.66 -4.79 -11.52
N PRO A 380 10.52 -5.75 -12.46
CA PRO A 380 10.24 -7.15 -12.13
C PRO A 380 11.23 -7.79 -11.17
N ALA A 381 12.52 -7.41 -11.26
CA ALA A 381 13.58 -7.94 -10.42
C ALA A 381 13.68 -7.30 -9.02
N ASN A 382 13.05 -6.16 -8.80
CA ASN A 382 12.92 -5.55 -7.48
C ASN A 382 11.73 -6.15 -6.71
N ARG A 383 11.59 -5.80 -5.45
CA ARG A 383 10.36 -6.07 -4.69
C ARG A 383 9.83 -4.79 -4.09
N VAL A 384 8.57 -4.47 -4.37
CA VAL A 384 7.84 -3.43 -3.66
C VAL A 384 6.85 -4.03 -2.67
N LEU A 385 6.79 -3.46 -1.47
CA LEU A 385 5.79 -3.76 -0.46
C LEU A 385 5.10 -2.45 -0.09
N ARG A 386 3.79 -2.43 -0.17
CA ARG A 386 2.94 -1.26 0.11
C ARG A 386 1.76 -1.64 0.98
N GLY A 387 1.21 -0.69 1.69
CA GLY A 387 -0.02 -0.86 2.44
C GLY A 387 -0.25 0.25 3.46
N VAL A 388 -1.49 0.39 3.90
CA VAL A 388 -1.89 1.36 4.91
C VAL A 388 -1.52 0.85 6.31
N ARG A 389 -0.94 1.72 7.13
CA ARG A 389 -0.62 1.42 8.53
C ARG A 389 -1.00 2.59 9.45
N PRO A 390 -1.41 2.31 10.69
CA PRO A 390 -1.56 3.35 11.73
C PRO A 390 -0.20 3.92 12.14
N ALA A 391 -0.20 5.01 12.90
CA ALA A 391 0.99 5.53 13.56
C ALA A 391 1.56 4.53 14.57
N GLY A 392 2.87 4.62 14.83
CA GLY A 392 3.60 3.79 15.78
C GLY A 392 4.47 2.73 15.14
N ALA A 393 4.88 1.73 15.92
CA ALA A 393 5.72 0.62 15.48
C ALA A 393 4.94 -0.35 14.59
N GLN A 394 5.53 -0.71 13.46
CA GLN A 394 4.91 -1.55 12.43
C GLN A 394 5.85 -2.68 12.03
N THR A 395 5.25 -3.75 11.53
CA THR A 395 5.97 -4.87 10.92
C THR A 395 5.32 -5.25 9.59
N VAL A 396 6.14 -5.61 8.60
CA VAL A 396 5.71 -6.03 7.26
C VAL A 396 6.48 -7.27 6.87
N ALA A 397 5.77 -8.36 6.60
CA ALA A 397 6.37 -9.61 6.14
C ALA A 397 6.79 -9.50 4.66
N TRP A 398 7.89 -10.15 4.32
CA TRP A 398 8.37 -10.36 2.97
C TRP A 398 8.62 -11.85 2.74
N ASP A 399 8.18 -12.37 1.62
CA ASP A 399 8.25 -13.79 1.24
C ASP A 399 9.58 -14.22 0.62
N GLY A 400 10.54 -13.31 0.48
CA GLY A 400 11.83 -13.57 -0.17
C GLY A 400 11.84 -13.41 -1.68
N LYS A 401 10.70 -13.05 -2.29
CA LYS A 401 10.52 -12.97 -3.74
C LYS A 401 10.55 -11.54 -4.25
N ASP A 402 10.89 -11.38 -5.53
CA ASP A 402 10.79 -10.15 -6.30
C ASP A 402 9.35 -9.94 -6.86
N ASN A 403 9.14 -8.89 -7.62
CA ASN A 403 7.84 -8.58 -8.24
C ASN A 403 7.42 -9.61 -9.29
N SER A 404 8.36 -10.39 -9.85
CA SER A 404 8.07 -11.49 -10.79
C SER A 404 7.72 -12.82 -10.09
N GLY A 405 7.78 -12.86 -8.75
CA GLY A 405 7.58 -14.08 -7.97
C GLY A 405 8.81 -14.99 -7.86
N THR A 406 10.00 -14.51 -8.32
CA THR A 406 11.26 -15.26 -8.26
C THR A 406 11.99 -14.91 -6.96
N PHE A 407 12.56 -15.90 -6.29
CA PHE A 407 13.33 -15.66 -5.07
C PHE A 407 14.59 -14.83 -5.31
N PHE A 408 14.89 -13.94 -4.36
CA PHE A 408 16.17 -13.22 -4.35
C PHE A 408 17.32 -14.22 -4.18
N PRO A 409 18.35 -14.18 -5.05
CA PRO A 409 19.52 -15.05 -4.91
C PRO A 409 20.38 -14.64 -3.71
N VAL A 410 21.38 -15.46 -3.43
CA VAL A 410 22.43 -15.14 -2.43
C VAL A 410 23.11 -13.82 -2.81
N GLY A 411 23.20 -12.91 -1.85
CA GLY A 411 23.77 -11.58 -2.06
C GLY A 411 23.46 -10.61 -0.92
N THR A 412 24.03 -9.42 -1.04
CA THR A 412 23.75 -8.28 -0.16
C THR A 412 22.96 -7.25 -0.95
N TYR A 413 21.85 -6.79 -0.38
CA TYR A 413 20.90 -5.91 -1.01
C TYR A 413 20.68 -4.66 -0.18
N GLN A 414 20.18 -3.61 -0.83
CA GLN A 414 19.73 -2.39 -0.18
C GLN A 414 18.22 -2.28 -0.27
N VAL A 415 17.65 -1.81 0.81
CA VAL A 415 16.22 -1.55 0.95
C VAL A 415 16.03 -0.06 1.12
N HIS A 416 15.16 0.53 0.31
CA HIS A 416 14.73 1.91 0.40
C HIS A 416 13.29 1.93 0.89
N ALA A 417 13.00 2.74 1.90
CA ALA A 417 11.63 2.88 2.38
C ALA A 417 11.29 4.34 2.64
N ARG A 418 10.01 4.67 2.43
CA ARG A 418 9.38 5.94 2.74
C ARG A 418 7.96 5.73 3.23
N PHE A 419 7.42 6.73 3.89
CA PHE A 419 6.05 6.76 4.37
C PHE A 419 5.31 7.94 3.73
N HIS A 420 4.10 7.72 3.27
CA HIS A 420 3.29 8.72 2.59
C HIS A 420 2.21 9.25 3.54
N GLY A 421 2.15 10.57 3.70
CA GLY A 421 0.99 11.29 4.22
C GLY A 421 0.20 11.89 3.07
N GLY A 422 -1.07 12.18 3.29
CA GLY A 422 -1.92 12.79 2.28
C GLY A 422 -2.08 11.97 1.01
N GLU A 423 -1.95 10.66 1.09
CA GLU A 423 -2.13 9.78 -0.07
C GLU A 423 -3.52 9.99 -0.66
N TYR A 424 -3.55 10.45 -1.91
CA TYR A 424 -4.76 10.76 -2.63
C TYR A 424 -4.70 10.13 -4.01
N HIS A 425 -5.58 9.19 -4.26
CA HIS A 425 -5.85 8.60 -5.55
C HIS A 425 -7.11 9.20 -6.15
N PHE A 426 -7.07 9.43 -7.44
CA PHE A 426 -8.15 9.94 -8.24
C PHE A 426 -8.51 8.90 -9.31
N PRO A 427 -9.28 7.84 -8.95
CA PRO A 427 -9.71 6.83 -9.88
C PRO A 427 -10.67 7.42 -10.91
N MET A 428 -10.46 7.07 -12.17
CA MET A 428 -11.26 7.53 -13.30
C MET A 428 -11.77 6.31 -14.04
N ILE A 429 -13.07 6.08 -13.95
CA ILE A 429 -13.76 4.96 -14.58
C ILE A 429 -14.72 5.57 -15.58
N ASP A 430 -14.67 5.13 -16.81
CA ASP A 430 -15.52 5.67 -17.89
C ASP A 430 -15.22 7.14 -18.22
N VAL A 431 -13.96 7.53 -18.13
CA VAL A 431 -13.47 8.81 -18.63
C VAL A 431 -13.08 8.63 -20.09
N GLU A 432 -13.85 9.22 -20.99
CA GLU A 432 -13.76 8.88 -22.39
C GLU A 432 -12.74 9.68 -23.17
N ASN A 433 -12.48 10.93 -22.77
CA ASN A 433 -11.64 11.81 -23.56
C ASN A 433 -10.98 12.87 -22.68
N ASP A 434 -9.70 13.09 -22.89
CA ASP A 434 -9.01 14.28 -22.41
C ASP A 434 -7.87 14.68 -23.37
N THR A 435 -8.19 15.53 -24.32
CA THR A 435 -7.22 16.09 -25.27
C THR A 435 -6.46 17.29 -24.68
N GLN A 436 -6.93 17.84 -23.55
CA GLN A 436 -6.32 18.99 -22.88
C GLN A 436 -5.27 18.57 -21.87
N GLY A 437 -5.22 17.29 -21.52
CA GLY A 437 -4.40 16.76 -20.42
C GLY A 437 -4.95 17.15 -19.04
N GLY A 438 -5.12 16.20 -18.17
CA GLY A 438 -5.63 16.43 -16.81
C GLY A 438 -5.80 15.12 -16.07
N PRO A 439 -6.25 15.12 -14.82
CA PRO A 439 -6.49 16.31 -14.00
C PRO A 439 -5.19 16.99 -13.55
N THR A 440 -5.28 18.30 -13.22
CA THR A 440 -4.23 18.96 -12.45
C THR A 440 -4.56 18.81 -10.97
N ILE A 441 -3.65 18.25 -10.19
CA ILE A 441 -3.80 18.05 -8.75
C ILE A 441 -2.77 18.94 -8.04
N ALA A 442 -3.22 19.83 -7.16
CA ALA A 442 -2.35 20.76 -6.45
C ALA A 442 -2.56 20.69 -4.93
N LEU A 443 -1.51 20.35 -4.18
CA LEU A 443 -1.50 20.38 -2.71
C LEU A 443 -1.51 21.85 -2.24
N LEU A 444 -2.51 22.22 -1.42
CA LEU A 444 -2.72 23.60 -0.98
C LEU A 444 -2.09 23.92 0.37
N ASN A 445 -1.94 22.92 1.25
CA ASN A 445 -1.47 23.09 2.62
C ASN A 445 -0.33 22.14 2.99
N PRO A 446 0.80 22.14 2.26
CA PRO A 446 1.91 21.25 2.56
C PRO A 446 2.42 21.48 3.99
N PRO A 447 2.77 20.43 4.72
CA PRO A 447 3.33 20.54 6.07
C PRO A 447 4.53 21.49 6.12
N GLY A 448 4.53 22.44 7.05
CA GLY A 448 5.57 23.45 7.14
C GLY A 448 5.63 24.45 5.97
N GLY A 449 4.62 24.48 5.10
CA GLY A 449 4.54 25.39 3.94
C GLY A 449 5.50 25.05 2.80
N THR A 450 6.13 23.86 2.82
CA THR A 450 7.11 23.44 1.82
C THR A 450 6.56 22.27 1.00
N CYS A 451 6.55 22.42 -0.32
CA CYS A 451 6.13 21.37 -1.23
C CYS A 451 7.13 20.17 -1.19
N PRO A 452 6.66 18.95 -1.47
CA PRO A 452 7.54 17.79 -1.49
C PRO A 452 8.63 17.89 -2.56
N ALA A 453 9.77 17.26 -2.33
CA ALA A 453 10.88 17.20 -3.28
C ALA A 453 10.64 16.15 -4.38
N LEU A 454 9.47 16.25 -5.04
CA LEU A 454 9.04 15.44 -6.19
C LEU A 454 9.00 16.32 -7.43
N VAL A 455 8.96 15.72 -8.63
CA VAL A 455 8.76 16.47 -9.87
C VAL A 455 7.38 17.14 -9.83
N GLY A 456 7.33 18.45 -10.05
CA GLY A 456 6.11 19.24 -9.90
C GLY A 456 5.89 19.82 -8.50
N GLY A 457 6.63 19.39 -7.48
CA GLY A 457 6.47 19.91 -6.12
C GLY A 457 5.04 19.70 -5.60
N CYS A 458 4.33 20.78 -5.26
CA CYS A 458 2.93 20.72 -4.82
C CYS A 458 1.95 20.25 -5.91
N THR A 459 2.37 20.20 -7.19
CA THR A 459 1.58 19.66 -8.29
C THR A 459 2.11 18.30 -8.78
N SER A 460 2.87 17.60 -7.96
CA SER A 460 3.36 16.26 -8.28
C SER A 460 2.22 15.26 -8.39
N GLY A 461 2.37 14.32 -9.31
CA GLY A 461 1.46 13.21 -9.49
C GLY A 461 2.18 11.98 -10.02
N PHE A 462 1.47 10.86 -10.03
CA PHE A 462 1.93 9.57 -10.51
C PHE A 462 0.83 8.88 -11.29
N TYR A 463 1.19 8.07 -12.25
CA TYR A 463 0.35 7.08 -12.90
C TYR A 463 1.20 5.98 -13.49
N ASP A 464 0.64 4.78 -13.65
CA ASP A 464 1.32 3.65 -14.29
C ASP A 464 0.32 2.84 -15.14
N ASP A 465 0.51 2.85 -16.45
CA ASP A 465 -0.33 2.13 -17.40
C ASP A 465 0.43 0.99 -18.11
N ARG A 466 1.48 0.47 -17.49
CA ARG A 466 2.20 -0.72 -17.94
C ARG A 466 1.49 -2.00 -17.49
N ALA A 467 1.64 -3.07 -18.27
CA ALA A 467 1.21 -4.40 -17.88
C ALA A 467 1.91 -4.86 -16.59
N TYR A 468 1.19 -5.56 -15.72
CA TYR A 468 1.66 -6.00 -14.41
C TYR A 468 1.14 -7.39 -14.06
N MET A 469 1.64 -7.97 -13.00
CA MET A 469 1.15 -9.23 -12.44
C MET A 469 0.49 -8.97 -11.09
N THR A 470 -0.74 -9.44 -10.94
CA THR A 470 -1.47 -9.36 -9.67
C THR A 470 -0.97 -10.39 -8.65
N LEU A 471 -1.31 -10.21 -7.39
CA LEU A 471 -0.92 -11.12 -6.30
C LEU A 471 -1.39 -12.57 -6.51
N ASN A 472 -2.48 -12.78 -7.24
CA ASN A 472 -2.94 -14.12 -7.60
C ASN A 472 -2.16 -14.76 -8.77
N GLY A 473 -1.16 -14.06 -9.32
CA GLY A 473 -0.31 -14.53 -10.40
C GLY A 473 -0.88 -14.32 -11.81
N THR A 474 -1.97 -13.56 -11.95
CA THR A 474 -2.52 -13.23 -13.28
C THR A 474 -1.78 -12.05 -13.87
N VAL A 475 -1.32 -12.17 -15.10
CA VAL A 475 -0.78 -11.05 -15.88
C VAL A 475 -1.94 -10.24 -16.41
N VAL A 476 -1.99 -8.96 -16.04
CA VAL A 476 -2.93 -7.98 -16.58
C VAL A 476 -2.26 -7.30 -17.75
N ASP A 477 -2.72 -7.65 -18.93
CA ASP A 477 -2.26 -7.08 -20.19
C ASP A 477 -3.35 -7.17 -21.27
N LEU A 478 -3.10 -6.54 -22.37
CA LEU A 478 -3.88 -6.70 -23.58
C LEU A 478 -3.01 -7.34 -24.68
N GLY A 479 -2.28 -8.40 -24.32
CA GLY A 479 -1.30 -9.06 -25.16
C GLY A 479 0.13 -8.52 -25.01
N ASN A 480 0.41 -7.73 -23.97
CA ASN A 480 1.72 -7.17 -23.68
C ASN A 480 2.44 -7.94 -22.56
N THR A 481 3.76 -7.85 -22.53
CA THR A 481 4.57 -8.40 -21.43
C THR A 481 4.57 -7.43 -20.25
N VAL A 482 4.66 -7.95 -19.02
CA VAL A 482 4.81 -7.14 -17.80
C VAL A 482 5.92 -6.10 -17.96
N GLY A 483 5.61 -4.87 -17.59
CA GLY A 483 6.49 -3.70 -17.74
C GLY A 483 6.33 -2.98 -19.07
N ASN A 484 5.62 -3.54 -20.05
CA ASN A 484 5.25 -2.85 -21.28
C ASN A 484 3.91 -2.12 -21.11
N VAL A 485 3.68 -1.15 -22.00
CA VAL A 485 2.48 -0.32 -21.99
C VAL A 485 1.24 -1.16 -22.27
N LEU A 486 0.21 -0.99 -21.44
CA LEU A 486 -1.13 -1.47 -21.75
C LEU A 486 -1.62 -0.75 -23.03
N CYS A 487 -2.15 -1.48 -23.99
CA CYS A 487 -2.66 -0.92 -25.25
C CYS A 487 -1.61 -0.21 -26.16
N GLY A 488 -0.33 -0.44 -25.97
CA GLY A 488 0.71 0.23 -26.78
C GLY A 488 0.77 1.75 -26.47
N ASN A 489 0.89 2.59 -27.49
CA ASN A 489 1.00 4.06 -27.34
C ASN A 489 -0.35 4.77 -27.56
N ASN A 490 -1.42 4.26 -27.06
CA ASN A 490 -2.71 4.91 -27.15
C ASN A 490 -3.25 5.24 -25.74
N PRO A 491 -3.36 6.50 -25.36
CA PRO A 491 -3.06 7.71 -26.14
C PRO A 491 -1.55 7.89 -26.36
N PRO A 492 -1.14 8.63 -27.43
CA PRO A 492 0.24 8.97 -27.63
C PRO A 492 0.74 9.84 -26.48
N GLY A 493 1.91 9.53 -25.96
CA GLY A 493 2.54 10.26 -24.86
C GLY A 493 3.33 9.35 -23.94
N THR A 494 3.63 9.86 -22.76
CA THR A 494 4.28 9.05 -21.73
C THR A 494 3.31 7.99 -21.21
N THR A 495 3.73 6.76 -21.23
CA THR A 495 2.93 5.58 -20.91
C THR A 495 2.97 5.25 -19.43
N SER A 496 3.79 5.96 -18.70
CA SER A 496 3.90 5.90 -17.25
C SER A 496 4.69 7.12 -16.77
N SER A 497 4.40 7.63 -15.60
CA SER A 497 5.23 8.63 -14.96
C SER A 497 6.55 8.01 -14.48
N ASP A 498 7.52 8.84 -14.11
CA ASP A 498 8.65 8.40 -13.28
C ASP A 498 8.07 7.84 -11.95
N THR A 499 8.31 6.57 -11.70
CA THR A 499 7.72 5.83 -10.57
C THR A 499 8.36 6.18 -9.23
N ILE A 500 9.50 6.88 -9.24
CA ILE A 500 10.22 7.33 -8.04
C ILE A 500 9.90 8.80 -7.74
N ASN A 501 9.99 9.66 -8.76
CA ASN A 501 9.94 11.11 -8.60
C ASN A 501 8.62 11.74 -9.09
N GLY A 502 7.80 10.99 -9.82
CA GLY A 502 6.54 11.47 -10.36
C GLY A 502 6.67 12.39 -11.57
N PHE A 503 5.61 13.11 -11.86
CA PHE A 503 5.54 14.12 -12.90
C PHE A 503 4.78 15.36 -12.39
N SER A 504 4.85 16.47 -13.12
CA SER A 504 4.06 17.67 -12.80
C SER A 504 2.69 17.60 -13.48
N THR A 505 1.63 17.47 -12.71
CA THR A 505 0.26 17.51 -13.22
C THR A 505 -0.13 18.87 -13.80
N ALA A 506 0.62 19.93 -13.49
CA ALA A 506 0.38 21.28 -13.98
C ALA A 506 1.03 21.58 -15.34
N THR A 507 2.22 21.01 -15.60
CA THR A 507 3.01 21.35 -16.78
C THR A 507 3.20 20.17 -17.74
N ASN A 508 2.95 18.95 -17.29
CA ASN A 508 3.10 17.74 -18.09
C ASN A 508 1.93 16.78 -17.77
N GLN A 509 0.71 17.24 -18.07
CA GLN A 509 -0.51 16.50 -17.76
C GLN A 509 -0.56 15.16 -18.49
N ARG A 510 -1.17 14.18 -17.83
CA ARG A 510 -1.52 12.90 -18.43
C ARG A 510 -2.66 13.12 -19.43
N ALA A 511 -2.38 13.00 -20.73
CA ALA A 511 -3.40 12.97 -21.76
C ALA A 511 -3.83 11.53 -22.03
N PHE A 512 -5.13 11.31 -22.19
CA PHE A 512 -5.71 10.02 -22.55
C PHE A 512 -6.93 10.23 -23.44
N GLY A 513 -7.04 9.40 -24.49
CA GLY A 513 -8.10 9.53 -25.48
C GLY A 513 -7.97 10.72 -26.42
N THR A 514 -8.14 10.51 -27.69
CA THR A 514 -8.12 11.56 -28.72
C THR A 514 -9.40 11.59 -29.56
N GLY A 515 -10.34 10.69 -29.33
CA GLY A 515 -11.58 10.53 -30.03
C GLY A 515 -12.79 10.87 -29.21
N ALA A 516 -13.79 11.46 -29.85
CA ALA A 516 -15.08 11.78 -29.24
C ALA A 516 -16.04 10.59 -29.23
N ASP A 517 -15.65 9.46 -29.78
CA ASP A 517 -16.51 8.32 -30.01
C ASP A 517 -16.04 7.09 -29.27
N GLY A 518 -16.36 7.08 -28.00
CA GLY A 518 -16.09 6.00 -27.11
C GLY A 518 -16.75 4.68 -27.38
N ASN A 519 -17.32 4.49 -28.50
CA ASN A 519 -18.19 3.35 -28.77
C ASN A 519 -17.50 2.19 -29.50
N THR A 520 -16.17 2.10 -29.40
CA THR A 520 -15.47 0.91 -29.92
C THR A 520 -15.17 -0.02 -28.75
N ASN A 521 -15.85 -1.16 -28.73
CA ASN A 521 -15.66 -2.25 -27.77
C ASN A 521 -14.26 -2.91 -27.81
N THR A 522 -13.26 -2.21 -28.30
CA THR A 522 -11.88 -2.68 -28.31
C THR A 522 -11.07 -1.88 -27.32
N PRO A 523 -10.49 -2.51 -26.31
CA PRO A 523 -9.81 -1.86 -25.20
C PRO A 523 -8.71 -0.87 -25.55
N CYS A 524 -8.30 -0.77 -26.80
CA CYS A 524 -7.14 0.03 -27.19
C CYS A 524 -7.39 0.93 -28.39
N THR A 525 -8.63 1.18 -28.74
CA THR A 525 -9.02 2.07 -29.86
C THR A 525 -10.10 3.05 -29.42
N GLY A 526 -9.92 4.32 -29.71
CA GLY A 526 -10.90 5.38 -29.52
C GLY A 526 -11.16 5.72 -28.05
N ALA A 527 -12.12 5.10 -27.43
CA ALA A 527 -12.51 5.32 -26.07
C ALA A 527 -11.60 4.59 -25.07
N PHE A 528 -10.60 5.27 -24.66
CA PHE A 528 -9.62 4.76 -23.73
C PHE A 528 -10.27 4.43 -22.36
N GLY A 529 -11.24 5.23 -21.91
CA GLY A 529 -11.90 5.07 -20.63
C GLY A 529 -12.90 3.92 -20.54
N ASP A 530 -13.50 3.51 -21.67
CA ASP A 530 -14.47 2.41 -21.69
C ASP A 530 -13.87 1.06 -21.25
N ALA A 531 -12.59 0.87 -21.53
CA ALA A 531 -11.91 -0.39 -21.29
C ALA A 531 -10.88 -0.31 -20.16
N LYS A 532 -10.59 0.87 -19.65
CA LYS A 532 -9.62 1.09 -18.61
C LYS A 532 -10.21 1.87 -17.44
N GLY A 533 -9.85 1.46 -16.23
CA GLY A 533 -9.90 2.34 -15.07
C GLY A 533 -8.54 2.99 -14.94
N LEU A 534 -8.50 4.33 -15.00
CA LEU A 534 -7.28 5.09 -14.86
C LEU A 534 -7.07 5.48 -13.40
N ASP A 535 -5.84 5.34 -12.89
CA ASP A 535 -5.48 5.83 -11.57
C ASP A 535 -4.41 6.90 -11.69
N THR A 536 -4.68 8.06 -11.10
CA THR A 536 -3.69 9.12 -10.93
C THR A 536 -3.62 9.46 -9.45
N TRP A 537 -2.43 9.38 -8.89
CA TRP A 537 -2.27 9.58 -7.45
C TRP A 537 -1.18 10.59 -7.11
N THR A 538 -1.24 11.08 -5.89
CA THR A 538 -0.22 11.95 -5.29
C THR A 538 -0.11 11.70 -3.79
N PHE A 539 1.00 12.12 -3.20
CA PHE A 539 1.25 12.01 -1.77
C PHE A 539 2.30 13.00 -1.30
N PHE A 540 2.42 13.17 0.01
CA PHE A 540 3.52 13.87 0.64
C PHE A 540 4.47 12.83 1.28
N PRO A 541 5.69 12.62 0.74
CA PRO A 541 6.60 11.60 1.25
C PRO A 541 7.33 12.04 2.52
N SER A 542 7.66 11.09 3.38
CA SER A 542 8.73 11.26 4.36
C SER A 542 10.09 11.34 3.68
N SER A 543 11.13 11.76 4.41
CA SER A 543 12.49 11.44 4.02
C SER A 543 12.67 9.93 3.89
N SER A 544 13.48 9.53 2.91
CA SER A 544 13.79 8.12 2.68
C SER A 544 14.71 7.58 3.76
N VAL A 545 14.49 6.32 4.14
CA VAL A 545 15.40 5.56 5.00
C VAL A 545 15.90 4.33 4.29
N LEU A 546 17.15 3.95 4.57
CA LEU A 546 17.81 2.81 3.95
C LEU A 546 18.12 1.73 5.01
N ALA A 547 18.07 0.47 4.61
CA ALA A 547 18.47 -0.66 5.43
C ALA A 547 19.19 -1.73 4.59
N PRO A 548 20.22 -2.39 5.12
CA PRO A 548 20.85 -3.52 4.45
C PRO A 548 20.06 -4.80 4.67
N LEU A 549 20.13 -5.71 3.70
CA LEU A 549 19.52 -7.03 3.73
C LEU A 549 20.51 -8.03 3.13
N ASN A 550 20.74 -9.15 3.81
CA ASN A 550 21.62 -10.21 3.36
C ASN A 550 20.84 -11.50 3.12
N ILE A 551 21.06 -12.12 1.98
CA ILE A 551 20.59 -13.47 1.66
C ILE A 551 21.80 -14.38 1.58
N VAL A 552 21.83 -15.42 2.40
CA VAL A 552 22.95 -16.37 2.45
C VAL A 552 22.49 -17.78 2.00
N ALA A 553 23.45 -18.55 1.52
CA ALA A 553 23.19 -19.93 1.15
C ALA A 553 22.85 -20.79 2.39
N THR A 554 22.14 -21.89 2.19
CA THR A 554 22.01 -22.93 3.21
C THR A 554 23.36 -23.54 3.50
N ALA A 555 23.70 -23.72 4.77
CA ALA A 555 24.95 -24.29 5.24
C ALA A 555 24.74 -25.10 6.51
N ALA A 556 25.62 -26.09 6.75
CA ALA A 556 25.65 -26.86 7.98
C ALA A 556 27.10 -27.00 8.45
N ASP A 557 27.44 -26.47 9.61
CA ASP A 557 28.81 -26.53 10.21
C ASP A 557 28.92 -27.81 11.03
N ILE A 558 29.71 -28.76 10.52
CA ILE A 558 29.90 -30.09 11.10
C ILE A 558 31.29 -30.19 11.73
N GLY A 559 31.35 -30.06 13.03
CA GLY A 559 32.58 -30.28 13.77
C GLY A 559 32.84 -31.73 14.12
N LEU A 560 34.06 -32.24 13.91
CA LEU A 560 34.51 -33.55 14.34
C LEU A 560 35.36 -33.45 15.59
N THR A 561 35.16 -34.42 16.49
CA THR A 561 36.11 -34.71 17.59
C THR A 561 36.43 -36.17 17.64
N LYS A 562 37.66 -36.52 18.10
CA LYS A 562 38.10 -37.91 18.19
C LYS A 562 38.90 -38.16 19.46
N SER A 563 38.62 -39.25 20.12
CA SER A 563 39.36 -39.71 21.31
C SER A 563 39.61 -41.23 21.24
N VAL A 564 40.53 -41.69 22.04
CA VAL A 564 40.83 -43.12 22.23
C VAL A 564 40.68 -43.50 23.68
N SER A 565 40.16 -44.70 23.95
CA SER A 565 39.87 -45.18 25.32
C SER A 565 41.14 -45.36 26.19
N ASP A 566 42.22 -45.76 25.55
CA ASP A 566 43.56 -45.91 26.17
C ASP A 566 44.61 -45.50 25.13
N PRO A 567 45.39 -44.43 25.31
CA PRO A 567 46.40 -44.03 24.37
C PRO A 567 47.69 -44.86 24.45
N THR A 568 47.88 -45.71 25.51
CA THR A 568 49.10 -46.49 25.72
C THR A 568 48.80 -47.94 26.13
N PRO A 569 47.94 -48.67 25.37
CA PRO A 569 47.50 -50.00 25.71
C PRO A 569 48.62 -51.05 25.51
N ALA A 570 48.46 -52.23 26.12
CA ALA A 570 49.38 -53.34 25.83
C ALA A 570 49.20 -53.77 24.35
N VAL A 571 50.31 -54.13 23.70
CA VAL A 571 50.26 -54.69 22.35
C VAL A 571 49.39 -55.97 22.33
N GLY A 572 48.51 -56.09 21.35
CA GLY A 572 47.55 -57.20 21.23
C GLY A 572 46.24 -56.95 21.94
N THR A 573 46.06 -55.81 22.63
CA THR A 573 44.78 -55.48 23.28
C THR A 573 43.92 -54.55 22.39
N ASN A 574 42.63 -54.57 22.67
CA ASN A 574 41.66 -53.75 21.95
C ASN A 574 41.53 -52.35 22.61
N VAL A 575 41.42 -51.33 21.77
CA VAL A 575 41.05 -49.97 22.16
C VAL A 575 39.87 -49.53 21.33
N THR A 576 39.14 -48.54 21.85
CA THR A 576 38.01 -47.94 21.17
C THR A 576 38.34 -46.49 20.83
N PHE A 577 38.33 -46.16 19.54
CA PHE A 577 38.26 -44.79 19.08
C PHE A 577 36.81 -44.35 19.07
N THR A 578 36.51 -43.17 19.63
CA THR A 578 35.21 -42.52 19.55
C THR A 578 35.32 -41.28 18.70
N VAL A 579 34.63 -41.29 17.58
CA VAL A 579 34.42 -40.09 16.73
C VAL A 579 33.07 -39.53 17.03
N THR A 580 32.99 -38.20 17.23
CA THR A 580 31.74 -37.50 17.36
C THR A 580 31.65 -36.47 16.23
N ALA A 581 30.55 -36.52 15.47
CA ALA A 581 30.13 -35.52 14.53
C ALA A 581 29.05 -34.65 15.17
N HIS A 582 29.23 -33.36 15.23
CA HIS A 582 28.30 -32.39 15.81
C HIS A 582 27.91 -31.35 14.77
N ASN A 583 26.60 -31.08 14.63
CA ASN A 583 26.10 -30.03 13.74
C ASN A 583 25.86 -28.73 14.55
N SER A 584 26.74 -27.74 14.36
CA SER A 584 26.64 -26.42 14.98
C SER A 584 25.59 -25.52 14.27
N GLY A 585 24.99 -25.97 13.18
CA GLY A 585 23.99 -25.23 12.40
C GLY A 585 24.61 -24.41 11.25
N PRO A 586 23.88 -23.45 10.66
CA PRO A 586 22.53 -23.07 10.96
C PRO A 586 21.44 -24.03 10.48
N ASN A 587 21.75 -24.99 9.58
CA ASN A 587 20.76 -25.94 9.06
C ASN A 587 21.07 -27.38 9.46
N ALA A 588 20.05 -28.23 9.47
CA ALA A 588 20.21 -29.68 9.54
C ALA A 588 20.85 -30.20 8.24
N THR A 589 21.68 -31.27 8.32
CA THR A 589 22.11 -31.98 7.13
C THR A 589 21.01 -32.93 6.66
N THR A 590 20.91 -33.12 5.36
CA THR A 590 20.11 -34.20 4.75
C THR A 590 20.94 -35.42 4.47
N SER A 591 22.26 -35.23 4.32
CA SER A 591 23.27 -36.29 4.21
C SER A 591 24.60 -35.80 4.82
N LEU A 592 25.28 -36.71 5.50
CA LEU A 592 26.61 -36.48 6.09
C LEU A 592 27.41 -37.78 6.00
N GLN A 593 28.65 -37.67 5.47
CA GLN A 593 29.61 -38.76 5.43
C GLN A 593 30.92 -38.35 6.10
N VAL A 594 31.43 -39.24 6.96
CA VAL A 594 32.73 -39.17 7.62
C VAL A 594 33.55 -40.35 7.22
N THR A 595 34.80 -40.12 6.81
CA THR A 595 35.74 -41.21 6.48
C THR A 595 36.73 -41.38 7.63
N ASP A 596 36.80 -42.56 8.19
CA ASP A 596 37.70 -42.98 9.28
C ASP A 596 38.26 -44.37 9.01
N PRO A 597 39.21 -44.48 8.06
CA PRO A 597 39.81 -45.77 7.74
C PRO A 597 40.76 -46.22 8.88
N VAL A 598 40.75 -47.49 9.19
CA VAL A 598 41.68 -48.05 10.17
C VAL A 598 43.10 -48.02 9.59
N PRO A 599 44.04 -47.28 10.18
CA PRO A 599 45.41 -47.17 9.66
C PRO A 599 46.24 -48.42 9.87
N ALA A 600 47.32 -48.56 9.09
CA ALA A 600 48.29 -49.61 9.28
C ALA A 600 48.87 -49.59 10.71
N GLY A 601 49.07 -50.77 11.31
CA GLY A 601 49.45 -50.93 12.72
C GLY A 601 48.30 -51.17 13.66
N LEU A 602 47.03 -51.10 13.17
CA LEU A 602 45.81 -51.47 13.87
C LEU A 602 45.04 -52.50 13.07
N THR A 603 44.30 -53.37 13.76
CA THR A 603 43.42 -54.36 13.12
C THR A 603 41.98 -54.06 13.52
N PHE A 604 41.08 -53.94 12.56
CA PHE A 604 39.64 -53.72 12.80
C PHE A 604 39.04 -54.90 13.54
N VAL A 605 38.22 -54.60 14.56
CA VAL A 605 37.48 -55.60 15.34
C VAL A 605 35.97 -55.40 15.13
N SER A 606 35.46 -54.22 15.42
CA SER A 606 34.05 -53.89 15.26
C SER A 606 33.82 -52.39 15.19
N ALA A 607 32.66 -52.00 14.67
CA ALA A 607 32.19 -50.62 14.66
C ALA A 607 30.75 -50.54 15.17
N SER A 608 30.43 -49.51 15.97
CA SER A 608 29.09 -49.25 16.50
C SER A 608 28.76 -47.75 16.30
N PRO A 609 28.14 -47.41 15.19
CA PRO A 609 27.62 -46.02 15.01
C PRO A 609 26.32 -45.86 15.80
N SER A 610 26.13 -44.69 16.44
CA SER A 610 24.86 -44.30 17.09
C SER A 610 23.77 -44.00 16.07
N GLN A 611 24.19 -43.65 14.85
CA GLN A 611 23.31 -43.33 13.73
C GLN A 611 24.02 -43.71 12.41
N GLY A 612 23.23 -44.18 11.44
CA GLY A 612 23.74 -44.50 10.13
C GLY A 612 24.50 -45.84 10.07
N THR A 613 25.42 -46.01 9.12
CA THR A 613 26.19 -47.26 8.90
C THR A 613 27.67 -46.98 8.66
N TYR A 614 28.55 -47.85 9.16
CA TYR A 614 29.98 -47.82 8.90
C TYR A 614 30.41 -48.99 8.03
N ASN A 615 31.18 -48.70 6.98
CA ASN A 615 31.75 -49.71 6.12
C ASN A 615 33.26 -49.86 6.43
N ALA A 616 33.63 -51.01 7.06
CA ALA A 616 35.02 -51.25 7.46
C ALA A 616 36.00 -51.38 6.29
N GLY A 617 35.54 -51.78 5.10
CA GLY A 617 36.41 -51.90 3.91
C GLY A 617 36.80 -50.60 3.27
N THR A 618 35.95 -49.58 3.38
CA THR A 618 36.19 -48.22 2.83
C THR A 618 36.52 -47.20 3.91
N GLY A 619 36.23 -47.47 5.19
CA GLY A 619 36.34 -46.52 6.29
C GLY A 619 35.26 -45.46 6.30
N VAL A 620 34.21 -45.57 5.49
CA VAL A 620 33.14 -44.57 5.38
C VAL A 620 32.05 -44.85 6.41
N TRP A 621 31.78 -43.84 7.23
CA TRP A 621 30.61 -43.75 8.08
C TRP A 621 29.57 -42.83 7.41
N ASP A 622 28.50 -43.43 6.91
CA ASP A 622 27.33 -42.75 6.39
C ASP A 622 26.44 -42.40 7.56
N VAL A 623 26.50 -41.14 8.03
CA VAL A 623 25.75 -40.66 9.19
C VAL A 623 24.29 -40.38 8.82
N GLY A 624 24.04 -39.92 7.57
CA GLY A 624 22.74 -39.47 7.10
C GLY A 624 22.37 -38.08 7.58
N ALA A 625 21.09 -37.86 7.92
CA ALA A 625 20.59 -36.56 8.37
C ALA A 625 21.02 -36.28 9.82
N LEU A 626 21.53 -35.07 10.12
CA LEU A 626 21.91 -34.62 11.47
C LEU A 626 21.29 -33.27 11.77
N GLY A 627 20.42 -33.23 12.79
CA GLY A 627 19.73 -31.98 13.22
C GLY A 627 20.70 -30.95 13.80
N VAL A 628 20.30 -29.69 13.76
CA VAL A 628 21.05 -28.57 14.40
C VAL A 628 21.18 -28.83 15.90
N GLY A 629 22.39 -28.66 16.44
CA GLY A 629 22.70 -28.92 17.83
C GLY A 629 22.80 -30.43 18.18
N SER A 630 22.58 -31.31 17.21
CA SER A 630 22.65 -32.76 17.42
C SER A 630 24.06 -33.29 17.20
N SER A 631 24.34 -34.47 17.81
CA SER A 631 25.58 -35.19 17.62
C SER A 631 25.29 -36.67 17.29
N ALA A 632 26.14 -37.23 16.44
CA ALA A 632 26.22 -38.65 16.18
C ALA A 632 27.63 -39.15 16.56
N THR A 633 27.73 -40.40 17.05
CA THR A 633 29.00 -41.00 17.46
C THR A 633 29.25 -42.29 16.73
N LEU A 634 30.54 -42.54 16.41
CA LEU A 634 31.04 -43.83 15.93
C LEU A 634 32.04 -44.35 16.93
N GLN A 635 31.80 -45.53 17.49
CA GLN A 635 32.77 -46.30 18.26
C GLN A 635 33.45 -47.33 17.34
N LEU A 636 34.76 -47.18 17.18
CA LEU A 636 35.57 -48.06 16.33
C LEU A 636 36.53 -48.83 17.24
N VAL A 637 36.31 -50.14 17.37
CA VAL A 637 37.15 -51.05 18.16
C VAL A 637 38.24 -51.62 17.27
N VAL A 638 39.49 -51.47 17.71
CA VAL A 638 40.66 -51.99 16.96
C VAL A 638 41.65 -52.64 17.90
N THR A 639 42.40 -53.63 17.42
CA THR A 639 43.53 -54.26 18.12
C THR A 639 44.78 -53.48 17.79
N VAL A 640 45.65 -53.13 18.78
CA VAL A 640 46.90 -52.45 18.59
C VAL A 640 48.01 -53.50 18.34
N ASN A 641 48.65 -53.46 17.16
CA ASN A 641 49.56 -54.50 16.70
C ASN A 641 51.04 -54.27 17.01
N GLY A 642 51.42 -53.09 17.45
CA GLY A 642 52.84 -52.76 17.66
C GLY A 642 53.05 -51.58 18.59
N THR A 643 54.32 -51.23 18.84
CA THR A 643 54.73 -50.15 19.72
C THR A 643 54.98 -48.81 19.02
N THR A 644 54.86 -48.82 17.71
CA THR A 644 55.00 -47.54 16.93
C THR A 644 53.73 -46.71 17.12
N PRO A 645 53.85 -45.41 17.37
CA PRO A 645 52.68 -44.51 17.43
C PRO A 645 51.86 -44.57 16.13
N VAL A 646 50.56 -44.79 16.26
CA VAL A 646 49.62 -44.78 15.15
C VAL A 646 48.63 -43.69 15.35
N THR A 647 48.53 -42.77 14.37
CA THR A 647 47.52 -41.72 14.33
C THR A 647 46.32 -42.22 13.53
N ASN A 648 45.16 -42.21 14.14
CA ASN A 648 43.90 -42.43 13.43
C ASN A 648 43.16 -41.12 13.26
N THR A 649 42.81 -40.78 11.98
CA THR A 649 42.17 -39.55 11.60
C THR A 649 40.82 -39.78 10.97
N ALA A 650 39.79 -39.15 11.51
CA ALA A 650 38.46 -39.04 10.90
C ALA A 650 38.35 -37.72 10.15
N MET A 651 37.72 -37.72 8.99
CA MET A 651 37.50 -36.56 8.14
C MET A 651 36.09 -36.55 7.58
N ARG A 652 35.41 -35.40 7.62
CA ARG A 652 34.17 -35.19 6.87
C ARG A 652 34.47 -35.17 5.38
N THR A 653 33.85 -36.04 4.63
CA THR A 653 34.09 -36.16 3.18
C THR A 653 32.94 -35.65 2.34
N ALA A 654 31.71 -35.61 2.88
CA ALA A 654 30.57 -35.01 2.21
C ALA A 654 29.53 -34.54 3.21
N SER A 655 28.83 -33.46 2.88
CA SER A 655 27.62 -32.98 3.59
C SER A 655 26.68 -32.26 2.63
N SER A 656 25.40 -32.32 2.87
CA SER A 656 24.37 -31.53 2.23
C SER A 656 23.40 -30.99 3.30
N PRO A 657 23.28 -29.67 3.47
CA PRO A 657 24.01 -28.58 2.80
C PRO A 657 25.52 -28.64 2.99
N LEU A 658 26.23 -27.83 2.18
CA LEU A 658 27.67 -27.71 2.26
C LEU A 658 28.11 -27.15 3.61
N ASP A 659 29.20 -27.70 4.16
CA ASP A 659 29.88 -27.12 5.30
C ASP A 659 30.90 -26.06 4.84
N PRO A 660 30.76 -24.81 5.28
CA PRO A 660 31.66 -23.73 4.90
C PRO A 660 32.92 -23.64 5.79
N ASN A 661 33.03 -24.45 6.86
CA ASN A 661 34.10 -24.35 7.86
C ASN A 661 35.05 -25.55 7.80
N PRO A 662 36.10 -25.52 6.94
CA PRO A 662 37.01 -26.65 6.79
C PRO A 662 37.93 -26.85 8.02
N ALA A 663 37.95 -25.94 8.99
CA ALA A 663 38.90 -26.00 10.13
C ALA A 663 38.51 -27.07 11.15
N ASN A 664 37.24 -27.48 11.22
CA ASN A 664 36.73 -28.49 12.13
C ASN A 664 36.30 -29.81 11.44
N ASP A 665 36.61 -29.94 10.13
CA ASP A 665 36.28 -31.08 9.30
C ASP A 665 37.04 -32.38 9.62
N SER A 666 38.11 -32.29 10.44
CA SER A 666 38.93 -33.43 10.78
C SER A 666 39.30 -33.49 12.26
N ALA A 667 39.45 -34.70 12.74
CA ALA A 667 39.92 -34.93 14.11
C ALA A 667 40.78 -36.20 14.15
N SER A 668 41.85 -36.15 14.97
CA SER A 668 42.82 -37.23 15.09
C SER A 668 43.02 -37.64 16.54
N SER A 669 43.35 -38.89 16.76
CA SER A 669 43.82 -39.40 18.04
C SER A 669 44.96 -40.40 17.82
N VAL A 670 45.90 -40.39 18.75
CA VAL A 670 47.13 -41.21 18.68
C VAL A 670 47.02 -42.34 19.69
N VAL A 671 47.41 -43.55 19.27
CA VAL A 671 47.60 -44.69 20.17
C VAL A 671 49.00 -45.25 19.99
N THR A 672 49.69 -45.62 21.07
CA THR A 672 51.01 -46.19 21.10
C THR A 672 50.97 -47.44 21.94
N GLY A 673 51.17 -48.62 21.34
CA GLY A 673 51.21 -49.85 22.11
C GLY A 673 52.44 -49.89 23.04
N SER A 674 52.22 -50.45 24.24
CA SER A 674 53.28 -50.66 25.21
C SER A 674 53.62 -52.17 25.26
N THR A 675 54.89 -52.50 25.29
CA THR A 675 55.35 -53.85 25.68
C THR A 675 55.23 -53.91 27.20
N VAL A 676 54.31 -54.75 27.72
CA VAL A 676 54.27 -55.03 29.15
C VAL A 676 55.57 -55.81 29.44
N PRO A 677 56.56 -55.26 30.20
CA PRO A 677 57.65 -56.10 30.71
C PRO A 677 57.00 -57.13 31.65
N GLY A 678 57.24 -58.42 31.41
CA GLY A 678 56.75 -59.47 32.29
C GLY A 678 57.16 -59.16 33.73
N LEU A 679 56.22 -58.91 34.58
CA LEU A 679 56.48 -58.73 36.01
C LEU A 679 57.03 -60.04 36.58
N PRO A 680 58.21 -60.05 37.27
CA PRO A 680 58.61 -61.17 38.10
C PRO A 680 57.55 -61.27 39.22
N ASN A 681 56.99 -62.43 39.37
CA ASN A 681 56.04 -62.77 40.40
C ASN A 681 56.74 -62.75 41.80
N ASN A 682 56.81 -61.62 42.47
CA ASN A 682 57.15 -61.53 43.88
C ASN A 682 56.27 -60.49 44.57
N GLY A 683 55.38 -61.03 45.38
CA GLY A 683 54.38 -60.29 46.08
C GLY A 683 54.93 -59.24 47.05
N VAL A 684 54.16 -58.26 47.21
CA VAL A 684 53.87 -57.24 48.24
C VAL A 684 53.71 -55.86 47.60
N PRO A 685 52.53 -55.22 47.63
CA PRO A 685 52.40 -53.88 47.14
C PRO A 685 52.93 -52.87 48.14
N PRO A 686 53.70 -51.82 47.72
CA PRO A 686 54.07 -50.76 48.62
C PRO A 686 52.87 -49.85 48.95
N LEU A 687 52.71 -49.62 50.24
CA LEU A 687 51.64 -48.84 50.93
C LEU A 687 51.58 -47.35 50.53
N THR A 688 52.39 -46.90 49.60
CA THR A 688 52.50 -45.46 49.22
C THR A 688 51.58 -45.02 48.08
N ALA A 689 50.89 -45.96 47.41
CA ALA A 689 49.98 -45.55 46.33
C ALA A 689 48.58 -45.13 46.78
N ILE A 690 48.20 -45.40 48.05
CA ILE A 690 46.88 -45.11 48.58
C ILE A 690 46.74 -43.65 49.11
N LEU A 691 47.84 -43.00 49.47
CA LEU A 691 47.79 -41.63 50.02
C LEU A 691 47.63 -40.54 48.92
N GLY A 692 47.99 -40.82 47.66
CA GLY A 692 47.86 -39.86 46.56
C GLY A 692 46.42 -39.63 46.07
N LEU A 693 45.59 -40.66 46.15
CA LEU A 693 44.18 -40.63 45.66
C LEU A 693 43.24 -39.93 46.67
N VAL A 694 43.58 -39.88 47.98
CA VAL A 694 42.74 -39.21 49.00
C VAL A 694 42.94 -37.69 49.00
N VAL A 695 44.14 -37.19 48.60
CA VAL A 695 44.44 -35.76 48.54
C VAL A 695 43.77 -35.09 47.29
N LEU A 696 43.68 -35.79 46.17
CA LEU A 696 43.00 -35.29 44.96
C LEU A 696 41.46 -35.24 45.12
N ALA A 697 40.84 -36.17 45.90
CA ALA A 697 39.44 -36.15 46.20
C ALA A 697 39.03 -35.00 47.16
N LEU A 698 39.90 -34.59 48.06
CA LEU A 698 39.65 -33.48 49.03
C LEU A 698 39.79 -32.11 48.36
N VAL A 699 40.66 -31.92 47.38
CA VAL A 699 40.81 -30.66 46.64
C VAL A 699 39.64 -30.43 45.66
N GLY A 700 39.05 -31.48 45.10
CA GLY A 700 37.86 -31.41 44.24
C GLY A 700 36.59 -30.99 45.01
N LEU A 701 36.43 -31.40 46.27
CA LEU A 701 35.27 -31.05 47.07
C LEU A 701 35.30 -29.61 47.61
N VAL A 702 36.44 -29.01 47.84
CA VAL A 702 36.56 -27.60 48.27
C VAL A 702 36.30 -26.62 47.12
N GLY A 703 36.65 -27.02 45.88
CA GLY A 703 36.37 -26.21 44.67
C GLY A 703 34.88 -26.12 44.32
N ALA A 704 34.13 -27.19 44.58
CA ALA A 704 32.69 -27.23 44.28
C ALA A 704 31.84 -26.39 45.24
N GLU A 705 32.28 -26.29 46.50
CA GLU A 705 31.59 -25.49 47.53
C GLU A 705 31.81 -23.98 47.34
N ALA A 706 32.95 -23.53 46.78
CA ALA A 706 33.24 -22.13 46.51
C ALA A 706 32.47 -21.61 45.28
N ALA A 707 32.15 -22.45 44.32
CA ALA A 707 31.34 -22.09 43.14
C ALA A 707 29.85 -21.92 43.48
N ARG A 708 29.34 -22.68 44.49
CA ARG A 708 27.93 -22.63 44.86
C ARG A 708 27.54 -21.38 45.66
N ARG A 709 28.48 -20.67 46.27
CA ARG A 709 28.23 -19.44 47.08
C ARG A 709 28.25 -18.14 46.28
N ARG A 710 28.59 -18.13 44.97
CA ARG A 710 28.60 -16.93 44.13
C ARG A 710 27.32 -16.71 43.27
N LEU A 711 26.35 -17.65 43.32
CA LEU A 711 25.16 -17.60 42.50
C LEU A 711 23.90 -17.05 43.18
N PHE A 712 23.97 -16.60 44.43
CA PHE A 712 22.84 -15.97 45.13
C PHE A 712 23.22 -14.62 45.75
N ARG A 713 23.38 -13.58 44.94
CA ARG A 713 23.15 -12.19 45.33
C ARG A 713 22.69 -11.39 44.12
N LEU A 714 21.38 -11.23 43.96
CA LEU A 714 20.77 -10.17 43.17
C LEU A 714 20.58 -8.95 44.10
N PRO A 715 20.94 -7.74 43.70
CA PRO A 715 20.54 -6.53 44.40
C PRO A 715 19.12 -6.13 44.03
N ARG A 716 18.45 -5.52 44.98
CA ARG A 716 17.14 -4.87 44.81
C ARG A 716 17.24 -3.63 43.96
#